data_2e1177461821b3a3d8f88ec4f2b49a44
#
_entry.id   2e1177461821b3a3d8f88ec4f2b49a44
#
_cell.length_a   1.000
_cell.length_b   1.000
_cell.length_c   1.000
_cell.angle_alpha   90.00
_cell.angle_beta   90.00
_cell.angle_gamma   90.00
#
_symmetry.space_group_name_H-M   'P 1'
#
loop_
_entity.id
_entity.type
_entity.pdbx_description
1 polymer ?
#
loop_
_entity_poly.entity_id
_entity_poly.type
_entity_poly.pdbx_seq_one_letter_code
_entity_poly.pdbx_strand_id
1 'polypeptide(L)'
;MEGSRVTLPSTLQSWTFKKALKIETMTSPFRFVALAALGFCLVQASHAQTFTNANNLLPDEYNSGGCIGFADLDGDGFDDLIVLDQSRNLHTLYQTTGGEFVDYDLCQVSGASQWGMCVADFDNDGHKDVFSGGSYDGVFVQHITAPGVSTSMELADGSMFMQACNWVDIDNDGVLDVFGCHDDALSRMWRGNEDGTLVPAPEFIDLTDYDLADYQGNDHSGNYGTVWTDFDSDGDIDLFIAKCRQFVNDPNDPRRINQLWVNDGNGGWTEEALERGLVLYEQSWTTDFADIDNDGDFDCLATNHSSTIKLLENDGTGYFTDITPGSGLEISGFFLQAKMDDFDNDGFVDLIYTGGDDGYFRNNGDGTFTEMPNTFPYGDTMHSFASGDVNRDGQLDVYASYGDGYVSPDNNNPDVLWLNDGNENHWISFDLEGFESNVDAVGAKVILTGDFGTMVREVRGGESYGITCTFACRFGLGAHETVDQAVVKWPSGFETVIANPEIDQYHNVLEVPCTAEVTATATATSFCPGEVVTVTATDGFATYQWSNGDETASIEISEPGAYSVIAYDAEGCAGISNLVTLQEIVGNAPTIALDGDSDLCEGGTLTLTASDADNYTWSTGEDTQSIEVTTSGAYAVYSVDICGNAGTSDTLMVQVYDAPMSNPEVSADVVLEAPATVELNATGQNVRWFDWPTGGNLLHEGNDFSPEVTTTTTFWAEDARITQGESQSGGEMSNQDEGAYHSNSARWLEFDVHEEMRLNSVTLFANGTYERSFELINAFDVVLESTTVLVEDGTFVLELDWDIQPGQGYGLRCVTEDPQLWREGTSSDLNYPYEVGDLLTITNRTAGPSLDYYYFFYEWVAEVKPVECVSERVGVTVTVNGTSSLQDLNEDSWEVMPNPVSQGAALTMPGLPMGTVVNVLDNQGRIVHSGAWDGALSVAWPAGWYAVRAFHEHGIENRPLVVR
;
A
#
# COMPACT_ATOMS: atom_id res chain seq x y z
N MET A 1 -24.78 8.05 57.69
CA MET A 1 -24.82 9.23 58.59
C MET A 1 -23.94 10.27 57.95
N GLU A 2 -24.61 11.31 57.50
CA GLU A 2 -24.23 12.72 57.33
C GLU A 2 -22.89 12.96 56.66
N GLY A 3 -22.78 13.59 55.50
CA GLY A 3 -23.55 14.71 54.97
C GLY A 3 -22.79 16.02 55.13
N SER A 4 -22.13 16.49 54.09
CA SER A 4 -21.85 17.92 53.97
C SER A 4 -21.60 18.28 52.49
N ARG A 5 -22.59 18.89 51.91
CA ARG A 5 -22.49 19.73 50.71
C ARG A 5 -21.83 21.05 51.08
N VAL A 6 -20.96 21.58 50.26
CA VAL A 6 -20.64 23.00 50.19
C VAL A 6 -20.81 23.49 48.77
N THR A 7 -21.61 24.55 48.67
CA THR A 7 -22.09 25.21 47.47
C THR A 7 -21.09 26.20 46.88
N LEU A 8 -21.11 26.31 45.54
CA LEU A 8 -20.53 27.39 44.74
C LEU A 8 -21.07 28.78 45.06
N PRO A 9 -20.33 29.84 44.73
CA PRO A 9 -20.97 30.99 44.12
C PRO A 9 -20.37 31.40 42.76
N SER A 10 -21.27 31.67 41.83
CA SER A 10 -21.09 32.31 40.55
C SER A 10 -20.63 33.75 40.65
N THR A 11 -19.69 34.24 39.84
CA THR A 11 -19.74 35.60 39.24
C THR A 11 -18.93 35.66 37.97
N LEU A 12 -19.64 35.92 36.89
CA LEU A 12 -19.08 36.42 35.62
C LEU A 12 -18.46 37.80 35.82
N GLN A 13 -17.31 38.07 35.26
CA GLN A 13 -17.02 39.40 34.70
C GLN A 13 -16.05 39.29 33.52
N SER A 14 -16.52 39.79 32.40
CA SER A 14 -15.83 40.03 31.14
C SER A 14 -14.74 41.10 31.29
N TRP A 15 -13.56 40.85 30.71
CA TRP A 15 -12.58 41.90 30.44
C TRP A 15 -12.09 41.81 29.01
N THR A 16 -12.54 42.75 28.20
CA THR A 16 -12.00 43.10 26.89
C THR A 16 -10.78 43.98 27.08
N PHE A 17 -9.60 43.54 26.56
CA PHE A 17 -8.46 44.43 26.37
C PHE A 17 -8.16 44.62 24.88
N LYS A 18 -8.54 45.80 24.37
CA LYS A 18 -7.95 46.39 23.16
C LYS A 18 -6.62 46.99 23.56
N LYS A 19 -5.53 46.54 22.98
CA LYS A 19 -4.26 47.25 22.93
C LYS A 19 -3.88 47.56 21.50
N ALA A 20 -3.96 48.86 21.16
CA ALA A 20 -3.45 49.42 19.94
C ALA A 20 -1.90 49.45 20.01
N LEU A 21 -1.21 48.88 19.01
CA LEU A 21 0.23 49.02 18.87
C LEU A 21 0.55 50.17 17.93
N LYS A 22 1.30 51.13 18.45
CA LYS A 22 1.91 52.24 17.70
C LYS A 22 3.08 51.69 16.87
N ILE A 23 3.08 51.96 15.59
CA ILE A 23 4.20 51.69 14.69
C ILE A 23 5.13 52.88 14.71
N GLU A 24 6.32 52.73 15.25
CA GLU A 24 7.43 53.63 15.05
C GLU A 24 8.32 53.12 13.92
N THR A 25 8.57 53.98 12.96
CA THR A 25 9.38 53.73 11.79
C THR A 25 10.87 53.65 12.19
N MET A 26 11.50 52.52 12.01
CA MET A 26 12.94 52.36 11.97
C MET A 26 13.42 51.97 10.56
N THR A 27 14.21 52.78 9.96
CA THR A 27 14.91 52.57 8.69
C THR A 27 16.19 51.77 8.94
N SER A 28 16.33 50.58 8.43
CA SER A 28 17.57 49.81 8.32
C SER A 28 17.49 48.79 7.18
N PRO A 29 18.55 48.51 6.43
CA PRO A 29 18.52 47.82 5.14
C PRO A 29 18.63 46.28 5.20
N PHE A 30 17.91 45.66 6.10
CA PHE A 30 17.83 44.17 6.22
C PHE A 30 16.42 43.62 5.92
N ARG A 31 15.75 44.14 4.86
CA ARG A 31 14.42 43.72 4.45
C ARG A 31 14.38 43.01 3.10
N PHE A 32 15.41 42.23 2.73
CA PHE A 32 15.38 41.47 1.48
C PHE A 32 15.69 39.97 1.62
N VAL A 33 15.77 39.45 2.83
CA VAL A 33 15.98 37.99 3.05
C VAL A 33 14.79 37.30 3.72
N ALA A 34 13.82 38.04 4.23
CA ALA A 34 12.66 37.44 4.94
C ALA A 34 11.37 37.38 4.09
N LEU A 35 11.42 37.57 2.78
CA LEU A 35 10.26 37.38 1.87
C LEU A 35 10.52 36.33 0.79
N ALA A 36 11.62 35.60 0.83
CA ALA A 36 11.87 34.44 -0.03
C ALA A 36 11.63 33.10 0.67
N ALA A 37 11.30 33.09 1.95
CA ALA A 37 10.99 31.88 2.71
C ALA A 37 9.49 31.67 2.99
N LEU A 38 8.59 32.40 2.33
CA LEU A 38 7.14 32.21 2.44
C LEU A 38 6.46 31.95 1.07
N GLY A 39 7.15 31.29 0.18
CA GLY A 39 6.69 31.03 -1.18
C GLY A 39 6.82 29.60 -1.68
N PHE A 40 7.11 28.63 -0.80
CA PHE A 40 7.13 27.21 -1.16
C PHE A 40 6.43 26.38 -0.08
N CYS A 41 5.17 26.67 0.22
CA CYS A 41 4.22 25.65 0.60
C CYS A 41 3.43 25.36 -0.69
N LEU A 42 4.00 24.62 -1.58
CA LEU A 42 3.24 23.74 -2.46
C LEU A 42 2.53 22.78 -1.51
N VAL A 43 1.22 22.91 -1.39
CA VAL A 43 0.37 21.82 -0.95
C VAL A 43 0.60 20.72 -2.00
N GLN A 44 1.54 19.82 -1.74
CA GLN A 44 1.49 18.49 -2.32
C GLN A 44 0.13 17.98 -1.87
N ALA A 45 -0.72 17.65 -2.80
CA ALA A 45 -1.84 16.78 -2.52
C ALA A 45 -1.17 15.49 -2.03
N SER A 46 -1.20 15.25 -0.72
CA SER A 46 -0.80 13.96 -0.18
C SER A 46 -1.73 12.94 -0.81
N HIS A 47 -1.24 12.19 -1.77
CA HIS A 47 -1.90 10.94 -2.11
C HIS A 47 -1.74 10.09 -0.84
N ALA A 48 -2.85 9.65 -0.28
CA ALA A 48 -2.81 8.68 0.81
C ALA A 48 -2.12 7.44 0.25
N GLN A 49 -1.11 6.91 0.97
CA GLN A 49 -0.54 5.62 0.63
C GLN A 49 -1.66 4.57 0.72
N THR A 50 -1.78 3.72 -0.28
CA THR A 50 -2.82 2.70 -0.37
C THR A 50 -2.19 1.33 -0.52
N PHE A 51 -2.85 0.33 0.09
CA PHE A 51 -2.42 -1.06 0.03
C PHE A 51 -3.58 -1.91 -0.49
N THR A 52 -3.27 -2.78 -1.45
CA THR A 52 -4.24 -3.69 -2.04
C THR A 52 -4.05 -5.10 -1.50
N ASN A 53 -5.15 -5.76 -1.08
CA ASN A 53 -5.11 -7.16 -0.67
C ASN A 53 -4.74 -8.05 -1.87
N ALA A 54 -3.67 -8.81 -1.72
CA ALA A 54 -3.10 -9.68 -2.74
C ALA A 54 -3.11 -11.17 -2.35
N ASN A 55 -4.00 -11.61 -1.49
CA ASN A 55 -4.12 -13.02 -1.11
C ASN A 55 -4.35 -13.97 -2.29
N ASN A 56 -4.78 -13.45 -3.43
CA ASN A 56 -4.87 -14.23 -4.67
C ASN A 56 -3.51 -14.69 -5.21
N LEU A 57 -2.39 -14.13 -4.76
CA LEU A 57 -1.04 -14.60 -5.07
C LEU A 57 -0.62 -15.77 -4.17
N LEU A 58 -1.26 -15.93 -3.01
CA LEU A 58 -0.98 -17.00 -2.07
C LEU A 58 -1.69 -18.30 -2.50
N PRO A 59 -1.04 -19.47 -2.33
CA PRO A 59 -1.63 -20.75 -2.73
C PRO A 59 -2.74 -21.26 -1.80
N ASP A 60 -2.83 -20.76 -0.56
CA ASP A 60 -3.85 -21.13 0.42
C ASP A 60 -4.07 -19.96 1.42
N GLU A 61 -5.06 -20.06 2.30
CA GLU A 61 -5.29 -19.12 3.40
C GLU A 61 -4.47 -19.55 4.62
N TYR A 62 -3.73 -18.63 5.24
CA TYR A 62 -2.90 -18.88 6.42
C TYR A 62 -3.46 -18.12 7.62
N ASN A 63 -3.21 -18.65 8.82
CA ASN A 63 -3.66 -18.09 10.09
C ASN A 63 -2.51 -18.23 11.09
N SER A 64 -1.51 -17.38 11.00
CA SER A 64 -0.26 -17.50 11.76
C SER A 64 -0.43 -17.23 13.24
N GLY A 65 -1.28 -16.28 13.58
CA GLY A 65 -1.40 -15.79 14.96
C GLY A 65 -0.21 -14.95 15.41
N GLY A 66 0.72 -14.59 14.50
CA GLY A 66 1.73 -13.56 14.76
C GLY A 66 3.18 -13.83 14.36
N CYS A 67 3.65 -15.06 14.28
CA CYS A 67 5.01 -15.36 13.82
C CYS A 67 5.04 -15.49 12.30
N ILE A 68 5.60 -14.47 11.63
CA ILE A 68 5.65 -14.32 10.17
C ILE A 68 6.95 -13.64 9.75
N GLY A 69 7.33 -13.77 8.49
CA GLY A 69 8.55 -13.12 8.01
C GLY A 69 8.62 -13.00 6.50
N PHE A 70 9.46 -12.07 6.06
CA PHE A 70 9.98 -11.92 4.71
C PHE A 70 11.48 -12.19 4.72
N ALA A 71 11.94 -13.00 3.80
CA ALA A 71 13.36 -13.18 3.51
C ALA A 71 13.52 -13.89 2.17
N ASP A 72 14.56 -13.59 1.42
CA ASP A 72 15.01 -14.40 0.29
C ASP A 72 15.58 -15.73 0.83
N LEU A 73 14.77 -16.79 0.77
CA LEU A 73 15.08 -18.10 1.38
C LEU A 73 16.01 -18.96 0.52
N ASP A 74 16.09 -18.73 -0.79
CA ASP A 74 16.84 -19.56 -1.72
C ASP A 74 17.88 -18.79 -2.56
N GLY A 75 18.08 -17.51 -2.27
CA GLY A 75 19.10 -16.66 -2.87
C GLY A 75 18.76 -16.22 -4.31
N ASP A 76 17.48 -16.25 -4.70
CA ASP A 76 17.05 -15.82 -6.02
C ASP A 76 16.82 -14.31 -6.15
N GLY A 77 16.90 -13.59 -5.03
CA GLY A 77 16.80 -12.15 -4.92
C GLY A 77 15.37 -11.63 -4.70
N PHE A 78 14.37 -12.50 -4.61
CA PHE A 78 13.00 -12.11 -4.25
C PHE A 78 12.71 -12.46 -2.80
N ASP A 79 11.96 -11.60 -2.12
CA ASP A 79 11.50 -11.91 -0.78
C ASP A 79 10.44 -13.02 -0.82
N ASP A 80 10.70 -14.10 -0.07
CA ASP A 80 9.78 -15.18 0.21
C ASP A 80 9.01 -14.95 1.50
N LEU A 81 7.94 -15.71 1.74
CA LEU A 81 7.14 -15.62 2.96
C LEU A 81 7.40 -16.83 3.87
N ILE A 82 7.56 -16.54 5.15
CA ILE A 82 7.66 -17.54 6.22
C ILE A 82 6.45 -17.37 7.14
N VAL A 83 5.69 -18.43 7.34
CA VAL A 83 4.45 -18.39 8.13
C VAL A 83 4.41 -19.56 9.11
N LEU A 84 4.21 -19.28 10.39
CA LEU A 84 3.87 -20.31 11.38
C LEU A 84 2.33 -20.47 11.45
N ASP A 85 1.73 -21.15 10.48
CA ASP A 85 0.28 -21.38 10.46
C ASP A 85 -0.20 -22.07 11.74
N GLN A 86 -1.35 -21.64 12.26
CA GLN A 86 -1.89 -22.05 13.55
C GLN A 86 -0.87 -21.91 14.70
N SER A 87 0.02 -20.92 14.60
CA SER A 87 1.11 -20.61 15.54
C SER A 87 2.12 -21.75 15.75
N ARG A 88 2.20 -22.74 14.87
CA ARG A 88 3.07 -23.90 15.07
C ARG A 88 3.44 -24.70 13.82
N ASN A 89 2.72 -24.59 12.72
CA ASN A 89 3.03 -25.30 11.49
C ASN A 89 3.85 -24.37 10.61
N LEU A 90 5.07 -24.73 10.29
CA LEU A 90 5.96 -23.91 9.48
C LEU A 90 5.69 -24.14 8.01
N HIS A 91 5.29 -23.08 7.34
CA HIS A 91 5.20 -22.96 5.91
C HIS A 91 6.28 -22.01 5.39
N THR A 92 6.91 -22.38 4.29
CA THR A 92 7.77 -21.50 3.51
C THR A 92 7.18 -21.36 2.11
N LEU A 93 6.89 -20.14 1.72
CA LEU A 93 6.24 -19.81 0.47
C LEU A 93 7.26 -19.14 -0.43
N TYR A 94 7.84 -19.92 -1.35
CA TYR A 94 8.84 -19.42 -2.29
C TYR A 94 8.15 -18.69 -3.44
N GLN A 95 8.62 -17.49 -3.71
CA GLN A 95 8.10 -16.72 -4.81
C GLN A 95 8.59 -17.26 -6.14
N THR A 96 7.74 -17.27 -7.14
CA THR A 96 8.11 -17.61 -8.51
C THR A 96 8.39 -16.35 -9.32
N THR A 97 9.14 -16.49 -10.40
CA THR A 97 9.37 -15.39 -11.36
C THR A 97 8.09 -14.81 -11.98
N GLY A 98 6.94 -15.45 -11.77
CA GLY A 98 5.61 -14.96 -12.17
C GLY A 98 4.90 -14.14 -11.09
N GLY A 99 5.48 -14.02 -9.89
CA GLY A 99 4.88 -13.31 -8.76
C GLY A 99 3.88 -14.14 -7.95
N GLU A 100 3.68 -15.43 -8.28
CA GLU A 100 2.87 -16.35 -7.50
C GLU A 100 3.77 -17.11 -6.50
N PHE A 101 3.22 -17.58 -5.39
CA PHE A 101 3.97 -18.33 -4.38
C PHE A 101 3.74 -19.83 -4.47
N VAL A 102 4.80 -20.60 -4.17
CA VAL A 102 4.75 -22.06 -4.01
C VAL A 102 4.93 -22.42 -2.54
N ASP A 103 3.93 -23.03 -1.92
CA ASP A 103 3.94 -23.43 -0.51
C ASP A 103 4.61 -24.78 -0.28
N TYR A 104 5.45 -24.81 0.75
CA TYR A 104 5.97 -26.04 1.35
C TYR A 104 5.58 -26.08 2.84
N ASP A 105 4.64 -26.96 3.20
CA ASP A 105 4.32 -27.33 4.59
C ASP A 105 5.48 -28.19 5.12
N LEU A 106 6.47 -27.54 5.76
CA LEU A 106 7.70 -28.19 6.17
C LEU A 106 7.49 -29.12 7.37
N CYS A 107 6.91 -28.62 8.46
CA CYS A 107 6.70 -29.40 9.66
C CYS A 107 5.83 -28.67 10.70
N GLN A 108 5.31 -29.45 11.64
CA GLN A 108 4.87 -28.89 12.92
C GLN A 108 6.09 -28.71 13.82
N VAL A 109 6.50 -27.47 14.10
CA VAL A 109 7.69 -27.15 14.88
C VAL A 109 7.61 -27.72 16.29
N SER A 110 6.45 -27.57 16.94
CA SER A 110 6.23 -27.97 18.33
C SER A 110 4.77 -28.33 18.60
N GLY A 111 4.48 -28.86 19.79
CA GLY A 111 3.12 -29.11 20.27
C GLY A 111 2.37 -27.91 20.81
N ALA A 112 3.09 -26.81 21.11
CA ALA A 112 2.56 -25.56 21.63
C ALA A 112 2.70 -24.42 20.60
N SER A 113 1.96 -23.33 20.81
CA SER A 113 2.10 -22.12 20.00
C SER A 113 3.47 -21.49 20.19
N GLN A 114 4.08 -21.08 19.11
CA GLN A 114 5.35 -20.37 19.10
C GLN A 114 5.08 -18.88 19.31
N TRP A 115 5.91 -18.22 20.10
CA TRP A 115 5.79 -16.81 20.44
C TRP A 115 6.86 -15.96 19.75
N GLY A 116 8.03 -16.54 19.53
CA GLY A 116 9.14 -15.91 18.83
C GLY A 116 9.56 -16.72 17.61
N MET A 117 9.93 -16.03 16.55
CA MET A 117 10.51 -16.59 15.33
C MET A 117 11.49 -15.59 14.74
N CYS A 118 12.63 -16.07 14.24
CA CYS A 118 13.55 -15.29 13.41
C CYS A 118 14.21 -16.18 12.36
N VAL A 119 14.69 -15.57 11.29
CA VAL A 119 15.17 -16.23 10.08
C VAL A 119 16.56 -15.72 9.74
N ALA A 120 17.51 -16.58 9.39
CA ALA A 120 18.81 -16.26 8.80
C ALA A 120 19.50 -17.53 8.31
N ASP A 121 20.51 -17.40 7.43
CA ASP A 121 21.42 -18.48 7.03
C ASP A 121 22.54 -18.62 8.09
N PHE A 122 22.33 -19.46 9.10
CA PHE A 122 23.25 -19.53 10.24
C PHE A 122 24.47 -20.43 9.98
N ASP A 123 24.44 -21.29 8.96
CA ASP A 123 25.55 -22.21 8.66
C ASP A 123 26.15 -21.98 7.26
N ASN A 124 25.74 -20.91 6.58
CA ASN A 124 26.26 -20.45 5.28
C ASN A 124 26.11 -21.52 4.17
N ASP A 125 24.97 -22.26 4.17
CA ASP A 125 24.68 -23.23 3.11
C ASP A 125 23.92 -22.64 1.91
N GLY A 126 23.54 -21.34 1.99
CA GLY A 126 22.84 -20.59 0.96
C GLY A 126 21.32 -20.66 1.09
N HIS A 127 20.80 -21.23 2.17
CA HIS A 127 19.39 -21.29 2.48
C HIS A 127 19.14 -20.73 3.88
N LYS A 128 18.15 -19.88 4.04
CA LYS A 128 17.86 -19.31 5.35
C LYS A 128 17.08 -20.27 6.23
N ASP A 129 17.47 -20.33 7.50
CA ASP A 129 16.93 -21.20 8.52
C ASP A 129 15.98 -20.48 9.45
N VAL A 130 15.08 -21.23 10.08
CA VAL A 130 14.07 -20.67 10.97
C VAL A 130 14.32 -21.10 12.41
N PHE A 131 14.63 -20.15 13.30
CA PHE A 131 14.65 -20.36 14.75
C PHE A 131 13.32 -19.96 15.36
N SER A 132 12.76 -20.80 16.21
CA SER A 132 11.50 -20.48 16.89
C SER A 132 11.39 -21.12 18.29
N GLY A 133 10.51 -20.54 19.12
CA GLY A 133 10.20 -21.08 20.43
C GLY A 133 8.91 -20.57 21.02
N GLY A 134 8.39 -21.29 21.99
CA GLY A 134 7.13 -21.00 22.65
C GLY A 134 7.22 -21.10 24.17
N SER A 135 6.20 -21.72 24.79
CA SER A 135 6.05 -21.74 26.23
C SER A 135 6.51 -23.08 26.80
N TYR A 136 7.81 -23.21 27.12
CA TYR A 136 8.44 -24.34 27.78
C TYR A 136 8.45 -25.69 27.04
N ASP A 137 8.20 -25.66 25.75
CA ASP A 137 8.16 -26.85 24.88
C ASP A 137 9.43 -27.04 24.04
N GLY A 138 10.48 -26.29 24.32
CA GLY A 138 11.75 -26.29 23.62
C GLY A 138 11.92 -25.04 22.75
N VAL A 139 13.11 -24.87 22.21
CA VAL A 139 13.41 -23.96 21.12
C VAL A 139 14.06 -24.76 20.01
N PHE A 140 13.73 -24.44 18.78
CA PHE A 140 14.03 -25.25 17.61
C PHE A 140 14.63 -24.39 16.49
N VAL A 141 15.63 -24.96 15.81
CA VAL A 141 16.04 -24.50 14.48
C VAL A 141 15.49 -25.48 13.46
N GLN A 142 14.83 -24.98 12.46
CA GLN A 142 14.48 -25.72 11.25
C GLN A 142 15.54 -25.40 10.20
N HIS A 143 16.55 -26.27 10.11
CA HIS A 143 17.62 -26.15 9.14
C HIS A 143 17.09 -26.56 7.76
N ILE A 144 17.03 -25.61 6.84
CA ILE A 144 16.50 -25.72 5.49
C ILE A 144 17.69 -25.85 4.53
N THR A 145 17.70 -26.86 3.67
CA THR A 145 18.78 -27.13 2.73
C THR A 145 18.33 -27.12 1.26
N ALA A 146 17.05 -26.94 1.05
CA ALA A 146 16.41 -26.74 -0.25
C ALA A 146 14.92 -26.45 -0.05
N PRO A 147 14.21 -25.85 -1.03
CA PRO A 147 12.76 -25.70 -0.98
C PRO A 147 12.04 -27.01 -0.62
N GLY A 148 11.28 -26.99 0.48
CA GLY A 148 10.56 -28.17 0.98
C GLY A 148 11.41 -29.22 1.70
N VAL A 149 12.67 -28.97 1.98
CA VAL A 149 13.58 -29.91 2.66
C VAL A 149 14.15 -29.27 3.91
N SER A 150 13.76 -29.74 5.08
CA SER A 150 14.30 -29.26 6.35
C SER A 150 14.61 -30.37 7.33
N THR A 151 15.45 -30.07 8.34
CA THR A 151 15.72 -30.92 9.50
C THR A 151 15.54 -30.09 10.77
N SER A 152 14.80 -30.64 11.76
CA SER A 152 14.55 -29.96 13.03
C SER A 152 15.67 -30.27 14.03
N MET A 153 16.22 -29.23 14.65
CA MET A 153 17.22 -29.30 15.71
C MET A 153 16.66 -28.64 16.98
N GLU A 154 16.47 -29.41 18.06
CA GLU A 154 16.12 -28.86 19.39
C GLU A 154 17.41 -28.43 20.12
N LEU A 155 17.46 -27.17 20.55
CA LEU A 155 18.64 -26.62 21.22
C LEU A 155 18.69 -27.02 22.70
N ALA A 156 19.91 -27.33 23.18
CA ALA A 156 20.16 -27.60 24.59
C ALA A 156 19.82 -26.37 25.43
N ASP A 157 19.34 -26.62 26.68
CA ASP A 157 18.82 -25.57 27.57
C ASP A 157 17.62 -24.74 27.01
N GLY A 158 16.96 -25.23 25.98
CA GLY A 158 15.83 -24.57 25.31
C GLY A 158 14.51 -24.55 26.08
N SER A 159 14.42 -25.07 27.29
CA SER A 159 13.20 -25.02 28.10
C SER A 159 12.97 -23.63 28.71
N MET A 160 12.31 -22.75 27.96
CA MET A 160 12.02 -21.36 28.31
C MET A 160 10.64 -20.96 27.82
N PHE A 161 10.12 -19.84 28.34
CA PHE A 161 9.01 -19.13 27.69
C PHE A 161 9.63 -18.03 26.83
N MET A 162 9.80 -18.30 25.56
CA MET A 162 10.40 -17.36 24.61
C MET A 162 9.35 -16.36 24.15
N GLN A 163 9.70 -15.09 24.20
CA GLN A 163 8.84 -13.99 23.72
C GLN A 163 9.33 -13.49 22.35
N ALA A 164 10.61 -13.18 22.23
CA ALA A 164 11.26 -12.74 21.01
C ALA A 164 12.57 -13.48 20.79
N CYS A 165 13.13 -13.43 19.61
CA CYS A 165 14.44 -13.97 19.28
C CYS A 165 15.09 -13.19 18.15
N ASN A 166 16.42 -13.31 18.05
CA ASN A 166 17.24 -12.67 17.03
C ASN A 166 18.42 -13.57 16.66
N TRP A 167 18.73 -13.61 15.36
CA TRP A 167 20.05 -14.01 14.89
C TRP A 167 20.96 -12.79 14.93
N VAL A 168 22.17 -12.95 15.45
CA VAL A 168 23.14 -11.87 15.63
C VAL A 168 24.52 -12.48 15.83
N ASP A 169 25.57 -11.84 15.35
CA ASP A 169 26.96 -12.19 15.64
C ASP A 169 27.39 -11.43 16.90
N ILE A 170 27.25 -12.06 18.08
CA ILE A 170 27.43 -11.38 19.39
C ILE A 170 28.90 -11.11 19.69
N ASP A 171 29.82 -11.96 19.25
CA ASP A 171 31.25 -11.83 19.51
C ASP A 171 32.09 -11.45 18.27
N ASN A 172 31.38 -11.10 17.18
CA ASN A 172 31.93 -10.62 15.93
C ASN A 172 32.99 -11.56 15.35
N ASP A 173 32.67 -12.88 15.36
CA ASP A 173 33.56 -13.92 14.79
C ASP A 173 33.15 -14.32 13.36
N GLY A 174 32.12 -13.69 12.76
CA GLY A 174 31.64 -13.94 11.40
C GLY A 174 30.61 -15.07 11.34
N VAL A 175 30.21 -15.67 12.46
CA VAL A 175 29.19 -16.73 12.51
C VAL A 175 27.99 -16.23 13.33
N LEU A 176 26.79 -16.49 12.84
CA LEU A 176 25.58 -16.06 13.54
C LEU A 176 25.36 -16.89 14.82
N ASP A 177 25.17 -16.17 15.91
CA ASP A 177 24.67 -16.65 17.20
C ASP A 177 23.15 -16.46 17.27
N VAL A 178 22.52 -17.04 18.30
CA VAL A 178 21.09 -16.81 18.52
C VAL A 178 20.79 -16.35 19.94
N PHE A 179 19.95 -15.34 20.05
CA PHE A 179 19.41 -14.81 21.29
C PHE A 179 17.94 -15.18 21.44
N GLY A 180 17.55 -15.72 22.60
CA GLY A 180 16.17 -16.01 22.93
C GLY A 180 15.72 -15.24 24.17
N CYS A 181 14.73 -14.38 24.02
CA CYS A 181 14.18 -13.54 25.08
C CYS A 181 13.25 -14.34 25.99
N HIS A 182 13.53 -14.45 27.30
CA HIS A 182 12.78 -15.29 28.24
C HIS A 182 11.91 -14.48 29.19
N ASP A 183 10.58 -14.61 29.12
CA ASP A 183 9.64 -13.87 29.98
C ASP A 183 9.85 -14.14 31.48
N ASP A 184 10.04 -15.39 31.87
CA ASP A 184 10.00 -15.79 33.29
C ASP A 184 11.37 -15.86 33.98
N ALA A 185 12.49 -15.64 33.25
CA ALA A 185 13.84 -15.73 33.79
C ALA A 185 14.83 -14.91 32.90
N LEU A 186 16.13 -15.14 33.11
CA LEU A 186 17.17 -14.61 32.25
C LEU A 186 17.00 -15.13 30.82
N SER A 187 17.16 -14.25 29.84
CA SER A 187 17.25 -14.59 28.43
C SER A 187 18.42 -15.55 28.17
N ARG A 188 18.41 -16.21 27.03
CA ARG A 188 19.38 -17.25 26.69
C ARG A 188 20.07 -16.99 25.38
N MET A 189 21.30 -17.43 25.27
CA MET A 189 22.17 -17.26 24.12
C MET A 189 22.78 -18.60 23.74
N TRP A 190 22.91 -18.82 22.44
CA TRP A 190 23.63 -19.96 21.88
C TRP A 190 24.64 -19.48 20.87
N ARG A 191 25.88 -19.91 21.05
CA ARG A 191 26.98 -19.62 20.11
C ARG A 191 26.84 -20.48 18.86
N GLY A 192 26.93 -19.85 17.70
CA GLY A 192 27.14 -20.50 16.42
C GLY A 192 28.60 -21.01 16.31
N ASN A 193 28.80 -22.01 15.51
CA ASN A 193 30.14 -22.53 15.18
C ASN A 193 30.24 -22.76 13.66
N GLU A 194 31.43 -22.64 13.10
CA GLU A 194 31.69 -22.90 11.67
C GLU A 194 31.22 -24.28 11.15
N ASP A 195 30.87 -25.22 12.04
CA ASP A 195 30.37 -26.53 11.65
C ASP A 195 28.84 -26.64 11.69
N GLY A 196 28.11 -25.51 11.76
CA GLY A 196 26.65 -25.45 11.83
C GLY A 196 26.06 -25.94 13.16
N THR A 197 26.81 -25.95 14.24
CA THR A 197 26.29 -26.32 15.56
C THR A 197 26.06 -25.10 16.44
N LEU A 198 24.98 -25.17 17.25
CA LEU A 198 24.63 -24.13 18.22
C LEU A 198 24.79 -24.68 19.64
N VAL A 199 25.55 -24.00 20.48
CA VAL A 199 25.84 -24.43 21.87
C VAL A 199 25.47 -23.31 22.86
N PRO A 200 24.87 -23.64 24.03
CA PRO A 200 24.56 -22.63 25.04
C PRO A 200 25.79 -21.81 25.45
N ALA A 201 25.68 -20.51 25.41
CA ALA A 201 26.76 -19.53 25.67
C ALA A 201 26.32 -18.42 26.64
N PRO A 202 25.97 -18.74 27.90
CA PRO A 202 25.54 -17.71 28.86
C PRO A 202 26.67 -16.76 29.27
N GLU A 203 27.91 -17.02 28.84
CA GLU A 203 29.09 -16.20 29.06
C GLU A 203 29.19 -15.00 28.10
N PHE A 204 28.37 -14.88 27.06
CA PHE A 204 28.40 -13.72 26.15
C PHE A 204 28.10 -12.44 26.93
N ILE A 205 27.00 -12.39 27.66
CA ILE A 205 26.56 -11.23 28.45
C ILE A 205 26.10 -11.70 29.81
N ASP A 206 26.70 -11.16 30.90
CA ASP A 206 26.19 -11.39 32.26
C ASP A 206 24.94 -10.50 32.49
N LEU A 207 23.81 -10.93 32.01
CA LEU A 207 22.52 -10.24 32.16
C LEU A 207 22.07 -10.04 33.62
N THR A 208 22.88 -10.40 34.63
CA THR A 208 22.63 -10.14 36.06
C THR A 208 23.42 -8.95 36.61
N ASP A 209 24.39 -8.42 35.86
CA ASP A 209 25.27 -7.32 36.29
C ASP A 209 24.71 -5.96 35.90
N TYR A 210 23.55 -5.58 36.48
CA TYR A 210 22.97 -4.25 36.32
C TYR A 210 22.71 -3.59 37.70
N ASP A 211 23.09 -2.32 37.82
CA ASP A 211 23.03 -1.57 39.08
C ASP A 211 21.74 -0.72 39.18
N LEU A 212 20.58 -1.35 39.27
CA LEU A 212 19.38 -0.66 39.74
C LEU A 212 19.45 -0.64 41.28
N ALA A 213 19.83 0.48 41.82
CA ALA A 213 20.42 0.76 43.14
C ALA A 213 19.78 0.14 44.38
N ASP A 214 18.67 -0.58 44.33
CA ASP A 214 17.98 -1.21 45.46
C ASP A 214 17.39 -2.60 45.18
N TYR A 215 17.57 -3.17 43.98
CA TYR A 215 17.03 -4.51 43.67
C TYR A 215 17.93 -5.60 44.21
N GLN A 216 17.47 -6.28 45.25
CA GLN A 216 18.17 -7.43 45.90
C GLN A 216 17.49 -8.74 45.54
N GLY A 217 16.71 -8.80 44.46
CA GLY A 217 16.01 -9.97 43.99
C GLY A 217 16.81 -10.79 42.97
N ASN A 218 16.41 -12.04 42.78
CA ASN A 218 16.94 -12.93 41.72
C ASN A 218 15.87 -13.19 40.64
N ASP A 219 14.86 -12.33 40.52
CA ASP A 219 13.78 -12.47 39.55
C ASP A 219 14.07 -11.55 38.38
N HIS A 220 14.68 -12.06 37.34
CA HIS A 220 15.05 -11.36 36.10
C HIS A 220 13.97 -11.49 34.99
N SER A 221 12.72 -11.77 35.35
CA SER A 221 11.59 -11.94 34.44
C SER A 221 11.14 -10.64 33.79
N GLY A 222 10.19 -10.77 32.83
CA GLY A 222 9.56 -9.65 32.14
C GLY A 222 10.30 -9.21 30.88
N ASN A 223 11.12 -10.07 30.29
CA ASN A 223 11.79 -9.78 29.02
C ASN A 223 10.83 -10.11 27.86
N TYR A 224 10.65 -9.15 26.94
CA TYR A 224 9.68 -9.24 25.84
C TYR A 224 10.34 -9.02 24.47
N GLY A 225 10.16 -7.86 23.85
CA GLY A 225 10.81 -7.55 22.58
C GLY A 225 12.30 -7.26 22.75
N THR A 226 13.08 -7.59 21.74
CA THR A 226 14.53 -7.32 21.70
C THR A 226 14.94 -6.74 20.38
N VAL A 227 15.88 -5.81 20.41
CA VAL A 227 16.53 -5.25 19.23
C VAL A 227 18.04 -5.28 19.44
N TRP A 228 18.75 -5.78 18.46
CA TRP A 228 20.20 -5.69 18.36
C TRP A 228 20.54 -4.62 17.34
N THR A 229 21.29 -3.60 17.74
CA THR A 229 21.62 -2.45 16.91
C THR A 229 22.83 -1.73 17.45
N ASP A 230 23.70 -1.22 16.60
CA ASP A 230 24.77 -0.29 16.96
C ASP A 230 24.17 1.13 17.04
N PHE A 231 23.52 1.43 18.21
CA PHE A 231 22.70 2.64 18.39
C PHE A 231 23.54 3.93 18.54
N ASP A 232 24.79 3.84 18.98
CA ASP A 232 25.68 5.00 19.17
C ASP A 232 26.79 5.08 18.11
N SER A 233 26.72 4.22 17.08
CA SER A 233 27.55 4.23 15.89
C SER A 233 29.04 4.07 16.17
N ASP A 234 29.41 3.33 17.23
CA ASP A 234 30.81 3.03 17.58
C ASP A 234 31.35 1.79 16.85
N GLY A 235 30.48 1.04 16.17
CA GLY A 235 30.81 -0.11 15.34
C GLY A 235 30.62 -1.46 16.01
N ASP A 236 30.15 -1.50 17.24
CA ASP A 236 29.90 -2.71 18.01
C ASP A 236 28.37 -2.88 18.20
N ILE A 237 27.88 -4.09 18.01
CA ILE A 237 26.44 -4.36 18.15
C ILE A 237 26.01 -4.34 19.62
N ASP A 238 24.92 -3.64 19.94
CA ASP A 238 24.36 -3.50 21.28
C ASP A 238 23.03 -4.22 21.41
N LEU A 239 22.54 -4.42 22.64
CA LEU A 239 21.29 -5.12 22.91
C LEU A 239 20.31 -4.25 23.72
N PHE A 240 19.17 -3.99 23.15
CA PHE A 240 18.02 -3.45 23.89
C PHE A 240 17.00 -4.55 24.23
N ILE A 241 16.51 -4.56 25.49
CA ILE A 241 15.46 -5.48 25.97
C ILE A 241 14.27 -4.66 26.50
N ALA A 242 13.14 -4.76 25.84
CA ALA A 242 11.88 -4.23 26.35
C ALA A 242 11.36 -5.05 27.53
N LYS A 243 10.89 -4.37 28.58
CA LYS A 243 10.49 -5.05 29.83
C LYS A 243 9.02 -4.84 30.13
N CYS A 244 8.30 -5.96 30.21
CA CYS A 244 6.89 -6.01 30.59
C CYS A 244 6.63 -7.17 31.55
N ARG A 245 6.33 -6.91 32.81
CA ARG A 245 5.92 -8.00 33.73
C ARG A 245 4.49 -7.81 34.18
N GLN A 246 3.62 -8.72 33.75
CA GLN A 246 2.21 -8.68 34.11
C GLN A 246 2.02 -8.71 35.65
N PHE A 247 1.03 -7.96 36.13
CA PHE A 247 0.67 -7.81 37.54
C PHE A 247 1.70 -7.12 38.44
N VAL A 248 2.80 -6.64 37.90
CA VAL A 248 3.75 -5.77 38.61
C VAL A 248 3.30 -4.33 38.43
N ASN A 249 2.94 -3.66 39.55
CA ASN A 249 2.37 -2.30 39.50
C ASN A 249 3.37 -1.21 39.98
N ASP A 250 4.50 -1.59 40.57
CA ASP A 250 5.55 -0.63 40.92
C ASP A 250 6.33 -0.24 39.68
N PRO A 251 6.30 1.03 39.26
CA PRO A 251 7.02 1.47 38.04
C PRO A 251 8.56 1.38 38.21
N ASN A 252 9.05 1.30 39.44
CA ASN A 252 10.50 1.15 39.70
C ASN A 252 10.93 -0.33 39.86
N ASP A 253 10.04 -1.28 39.62
CA ASP A 253 10.41 -2.70 39.64
C ASP A 253 11.26 -3.05 38.40
N PRO A 254 12.46 -3.63 38.56
CA PRO A 254 13.37 -3.94 37.44
C PRO A 254 12.76 -4.82 36.35
N ARG A 255 11.73 -5.59 36.66
CA ARG A 255 11.00 -6.42 35.69
C ARG A 255 10.14 -5.60 34.71
N ARG A 256 10.10 -4.25 34.86
CA ARG A 256 9.40 -3.29 34.05
C ARG A 256 10.31 -2.20 33.49
N ILE A 257 11.56 -2.22 33.81
CA ILE A 257 12.52 -1.21 33.39
C ILE A 257 13.30 -1.79 32.21
N ASN A 258 13.20 -1.14 31.06
CA ASN A 258 13.93 -1.52 29.87
C ASN A 258 15.43 -1.55 30.13
N GLN A 259 16.14 -2.41 29.46
CA GLN A 259 17.58 -2.58 29.56
C GLN A 259 18.26 -2.25 28.23
N LEU A 260 19.37 -1.55 28.29
CA LEU A 260 20.30 -1.32 27.18
C LEU A 260 21.67 -1.83 27.57
N TRP A 261 22.10 -2.91 26.96
CA TRP A 261 23.40 -3.50 27.15
C TRP A 261 24.33 -3.01 26.07
N VAL A 262 25.29 -2.16 26.47
CA VAL A 262 26.27 -1.53 25.59
C VAL A 262 27.53 -2.40 25.55
N ASN A 263 27.95 -2.75 24.33
CA ASN A 263 29.17 -3.49 24.02
C ASN A 263 30.38 -2.54 24.00
N ASP A 264 31.52 -2.96 24.50
CA ASP A 264 32.76 -2.17 24.45
C ASP A 264 33.73 -2.62 23.32
N GLY A 265 33.26 -3.50 22.42
CA GLY A 265 34.05 -4.10 21.34
C GLY A 265 35.21 -4.97 21.76
N ASN A 266 35.32 -5.28 23.07
CA ASN A 266 36.37 -6.13 23.61
C ASN A 266 35.83 -7.27 24.49
N GLY A 267 34.51 -7.51 24.37
CA GLY A 267 33.76 -8.53 25.12
C GLY A 267 33.30 -8.07 26.50
N GLY A 268 33.36 -6.78 26.80
CA GLY A 268 32.77 -6.16 27.98
C GLY A 268 31.39 -5.55 27.68
N TRP A 269 30.43 -5.77 28.59
CA TRP A 269 29.07 -5.28 28.46
C TRP A 269 28.67 -4.48 29.68
N THR A 270 27.96 -3.37 29.48
CA THR A 270 27.46 -2.48 30.56
C THR A 270 26.00 -2.12 30.32
N GLU A 271 25.16 -2.23 31.36
CA GLU A 271 23.75 -1.82 31.29
C GLU A 271 23.65 -0.30 31.49
N GLU A 272 23.22 0.45 30.47
CA GLU A 272 23.24 1.92 30.40
C GLU A 272 21.86 2.58 30.14
N ALA A 273 20.73 1.84 30.13
CA ALA A 273 19.43 2.40 29.80
C ALA A 273 19.06 3.66 30.62
N LEU A 274 19.42 3.69 31.90
CA LEU A 274 19.14 4.86 32.76
C LEU A 274 20.00 6.06 32.35
N GLU A 275 21.27 5.87 32.07
CA GLU A 275 22.20 6.94 31.72
C GLU A 275 21.88 7.50 30.32
N ARG A 276 21.45 6.65 29.40
CA ARG A 276 21.14 6.97 28.02
C ARG A 276 19.72 7.53 27.80
N GLY A 277 18.83 7.49 28.82
CA GLY A 277 17.47 8.06 28.73
C GLY A 277 16.40 7.09 28.23
N LEU A 278 16.71 5.79 28.13
CA LEU A 278 15.80 4.74 27.63
C LEU A 278 14.97 4.05 28.73
N VAL A 279 15.06 4.50 29.97
CA VAL A 279 14.21 4.02 31.08
C VAL A 279 12.86 4.74 31.04
N LEU A 280 11.81 4.04 30.63
CA LEU A 280 10.48 4.62 30.44
C LEU A 280 9.54 4.48 31.66
N TYR A 281 9.86 3.61 32.63
CA TYR A 281 9.02 3.26 33.80
C TYR A 281 7.60 2.73 33.43
N GLU A 282 7.41 2.38 32.16
CA GLU A 282 6.20 1.79 31.60
C GLU A 282 6.37 0.28 31.40
N GLN A 283 5.37 -0.40 30.90
CA GLN A 283 5.50 -1.80 30.49
C GLN A 283 5.69 -1.84 28.98
N SER A 284 6.93 -1.86 28.51
CA SER A 284 7.25 -1.86 27.09
C SER A 284 7.17 -3.28 26.52
N TRP A 285 6.54 -3.43 25.33
CA TRP A 285 6.44 -4.72 24.66
C TRP A 285 7.48 -4.89 23.58
N THR A 286 7.55 -3.90 22.69
CA THR A 286 8.54 -3.90 21.61
C THR A 286 9.17 -2.52 21.49
N THR A 287 10.29 -2.48 20.83
CA THR A 287 10.96 -1.25 20.42
C THR A 287 11.43 -1.40 18.97
N ASP A 288 11.61 -0.27 18.32
CA ASP A 288 12.29 -0.19 17.04
C ASP A 288 13.27 0.97 17.06
N PHE A 289 14.34 0.88 16.28
CA PHE A 289 15.34 1.92 16.12
C PHE A 289 15.46 2.28 14.65
N ALA A 290 15.24 3.54 14.31
CA ALA A 290 15.35 4.04 12.94
C ALA A 290 15.70 5.53 12.94
N ASP A 291 16.29 6.02 11.88
CA ASP A 291 16.64 7.43 11.64
C ASP A 291 15.35 8.15 11.16
N ILE A 292 14.70 8.91 12.08
CA ILE A 292 13.38 9.52 11.80
C ILE A 292 13.47 10.89 11.15
N ASP A 293 14.64 11.55 11.22
CA ASP A 293 14.82 12.92 10.76
C ASP A 293 15.98 13.10 9.77
N ASN A 294 16.62 12.00 9.36
CA ASN A 294 17.69 11.91 8.38
C ASN A 294 18.97 12.67 8.81
N ASP A 295 19.29 12.62 10.11
CA ASP A 295 20.52 13.18 10.64
C ASP A 295 21.65 12.13 10.73
N GLY A 296 21.34 10.86 10.52
CA GLY A 296 22.29 9.75 10.36
C GLY A 296 22.53 8.97 11.64
N ASP A 297 21.69 9.12 12.66
CA ASP A 297 21.69 8.28 13.85
C ASP A 297 20.33 7.57 14.05
N PHE A 298 20.28 6.59 14.96
CA PHE A 298 19.06 5.83 15.20
C PHE A 298 18.30 6.37 16.40
N ASP A 299 17.07 6.81 16.18
CA ASP A 299 16.08 7.13 17.20
C ASP A 299 15.36 5.89 17.68
N CYS A 300 14.67 5.99 18.82
CA CYS A 300 13.99 4.86 19.44
C CYS A 300 12.49 5.07 19.53
N LEU A 301 11.73 4.11 19.04
CA LEU A 301 10.28 4.01 19.27
C LEU A 301 10.00 2.86 20.22
N ALA A 302 9.20 3.08 21.28
CA ALA A 302 8.79 2.04 22.21
C ALA A 302 7.27 1.92 22.32
N THR A 303 6.74 0.72 22.10
CA THR A 303 5.33 0.41 22.41
C THR A 303 5.16 0.12 23.89
N ASN A 304 4.03 0.50 24.44
CA ASN A 304 3.74 0.31 25.84
C ASN A 304 2.39 -0.37 26.08
N HIS A 305 2.37 -1.30 27.03
CA HIS A 305 1.18 -2.02 27.42
C HIS A 305 0.24 -1.11 28.24
N SER A 306 -0.82 -0.62 27.63
CA SER A 306 -1.82 0.27 28.25
C SER A 306 -1.30 1.68 28.59
N SER A 307 -0.34 2.17 27.85
CA SER A 307 0.20 3.52 27.96
C SER A 307 0.42 4.13 26.56
N THR A 308 1.05 5.30 26.50
CA THR A 308 1.36 6.01 25.25
C THR A 308 2.58 5.40 24.58
N ILE A 309 2.57 5.25 23.27
CA ILE A 309 3.78 4.98 22.49
C ILE A 309 4.79 6.10 22.79
N LYS A 310 6.08 5.75 22.85
CA LYS A 310 7.15 6.69 23.09
C LYS A 310 8.06 6.82 21.89
N LEU A 311 8.32 8.04 21.48
CA LEU A 311 9.33 8.41 20.50
C LEU A 311 10.44 9.17 21.20
N LEU A 312 11.68 8.70 21.07
CA LEU A 312 12.84 9.22 21.73
C LEU A 312 13.91 9.54 20.68
N GLU A 313 14.29 10.81 20.58
CA GLU A 313 15.31 11.34 19.70
C GLU A 313 16.71 11.10 20.28
N ASN A 314 17.61 10.55 19.49
CA ASN A 314 19.04 10.41 19.78
C ASN A 314 19.74 11.75 19.52
N ASP A 315 20.77 12.07 20.27
CA ASP A 315 21.54 13.33 20.08
C ASP A 315 22.82 13.13 19.22
N GLY A 316 22.93 12.00 18.52
CA GLY A 316 24.10 11.59 17.73
C GLY A 316 25.25 11.02 18.57
N THR A 317 25.04 10.85 19.86
CA THR A 317 26.03 10.26 20.79
C THR A 317 25.44 9.17 21.68
N GLY A 318 24.26 8.66 21.32
CA GLY A 318 23.54 7.59 22.01
C GLY A 318 22.83 8.04 23.29
N TYR A 319 22.45 9.32 23.41
CA TYR A 319 21.61 9.82 24.49
C TYR A 319 20.25 10.24 23.98
N PHE A 320 19.19 9.73 24.59
CA PHE A 320 17.82 9.83 24.10
C PHE A 320 16.98 10.84 24.89
N THR A 321 16.14 11.58 24.18
CA THR A 321 15.19 12.55 24.72
C THR A 321 13.77 12.23 24.26
N ASP A 322 12.79 12.16 25.18
CA ASP A 322 11.37 11.94 24.85
C ASP A 322 10.79 13.12 24.08
N ILE A 323 10.59 12.97 22.79
CA ILE A 323 9.96 13.93 21.87
C ILE A 323 8.52 13.59 21.52
N THR A 324 7.92 12.59 22.15
CA THR A 324 6.51 12.21 21.93
C THR A 324 5.54 13.39 22.05
N PRO A 325 5.69 14.32 23.05
CA PRO A 325 4.77 15.43 23.16
C PRO A 325 4.80 16.41 21.98
N GLY A 326 3.75 16.40 21.17
CA GLY A 326 3.62 17.28 20.01
C GLY A 326 4.04 16.62 18.69
N SER A 327 4.51 15.38 18.72
CA SER A 327 4.86 14.60 17.53
C SER A 327 3.64 14.12 16.73
N GLY A 328 2.44 14.08 17.33
CA GLY A 328 1.26 13.45 16.74
C GLY A 328 1.08 11.99 17.15
N LEU A 329 2.07 11.41 17.85
CA LEU A 329 2.04 10.02 18.34
C LEU A 329 1.55 9.91 19.81
N GLU A 330 0.85 10.91 20.33
CA GLU A 330 0.29 10.85 21.69
C GLU A 330 -0.93 9.92 21.79
N ILE A 331 -0.86 8.79 21.10
CA ILE A 331 -1.87 7.72 21.15
C ILE A 331 -1.63 6.82 22.34
N SER A 332 -2.70 6.39 22.99
CA SER A 332 -2.63 5.51 24.16
C SER A 332 -3.55 4.33 23.96
N GLY A 333 -3.02 3.13 24.14
CA GLY A 333 -3.76 1.90 23.90
C GLY A 333 -3.06 0.67 24.45
N PHE A 334 -3.44 -0.46 23.94
CA PHE A 334 -2.76 -1.72 24.11
C PHE A 334 -1.98 -1.99 22.80
N PHE A 335 -0.69 -1.76 22.83
CA PHE A 335 0.16 -1.92 21.65
C PHE A 335 0.99 -3.20 21.78
N LEU A 336 1.02 -4.01 20.72
CA LEU A 336 1.82 -5.23 20.64
C LEU A 336 3.13 -4.97 19.92
N GLN A 337 3.06 -4.40 18.72
CA GLN A 337 4.19 -4.19 17.85
C GLN A 337 4.14 -2.79 17.26
N ALA A 338 5.28 -2.26 16.93
CA ALA A 338 5.41 -1.12 16.05
C ALA A 338 6.74 -1.23 15.28
N LYS A 339 6.73 -0.80 14.03
CA LYS A 339 7.91 -0.74 13.18
C LYS A 339 7.92 0.56 12.40
N MET A 340 9.13 1.12 12.28
CA MET A 340 9.42 2.30 11.49
C MET A 340 10.12 1.90 10.19
N ASP A 341 9.52 2.28 9.05
CA ASP A 341 10.08 2.07 7.73
C ASP A 341 9.51 3.10 6.74
N ASP A 342 10.16 3.35 5.61
CA ASP A 342 9.71 4.32 4.63
C ASP A 342 8.74 3.65 3.64
N PHE A 343 7.43 3.64 3.98
CA PHE A 343 6.41 2.98 3.18
C PHE A 343 5.92 3.80 1.98
N ASP A 344 6.12 5.12 1.97
CA ASP A 344 5.71 5.97 0.84
C ASP A 344 6.90 6.50 0.03
N ASN A 345 8.11 6.00 0.29
CA ASN A 345 9.35 6.36 -0.38
C ASN A 345 9.64 7.88 -0.39
N ASP A 346 9.10 8.64 0.59
CA ASP A 346 9.34 10.11 0.63
C ASP A 346 10.68 10.49 1.27
N GLY A 347 11.41 9.50 1.79
CA GLY A 347 12.72 9.60 2.39
C GLY A 347 12.70 9.62 3.91
N PHE A 348 11.53 9.68 4.55
CA PHE A 348 11.38 9.66 6.00
C PHE A 348 10.68 8.38 6.44
N VAL A 349 11.18 7.74 7.50
CA VAL A 349 10.55 6.52 8.00
C VAL A 349 9.20 6.81 8.63
N ASP A 350 8.19 6.08 8.22
CA ASP A 350 6.82 6.10 8.71
C ASP A 350 6.65 5.11 9.86
N LEU A 351 5.45 4.99 10.41
CA LEU A 351 5.14 4.11 11.53
C LEU A 351 3.89 3.29 11.27
N ILE A 352 4.00 1.96 11.37
CA ILE A 352 2.86 1.06 11.54
C ILE A 352 2.88 0.49 12.97
N TYR A 353 1.71 0.42 13.63
CA TYR A 353 1.57 -0.21 14.94
C TYR A 353 0.38 -1.17 14.97
N THR A 354 0.44 -2.16 15.88
CA THR A 354 -0.58 -3.19 16.06
C THR A 354 -0.97 -3.38 17.53
N GLY A 355 -2.07 -4.07 17.80
CA GLY A 355 -2.44 -4.46 19.16
C GLY A 355 -3.93 -4.50 19.41
N GLY A 356 -4.45 -3.64 20.29
CA GLY A 356 -5.90 -3.48 20.54
C GLY A 356 -6.56 -2.53 19.53
N ASP A 357 -5.78 -1.91 18.69
CA ASP A 357 -6.09 -1.08 17.55
C ASP A 357 -4.85 -1.15 16.64
N ASP A 358 -4.97 -0.86 15.36
CA ASP A 358 -3.86 -0.79 14.43
C ASP A 358 -3.91 0.52 13.63
N GLY A 359 -2.79 0.96 13.10
CA GLY A 359 -2.75 2.19 12.34
C GLY A 359 -1.41 2.47 11.68
N TYR A 360 -1.47 3.35 10.69
CA TYR A 360 -0.35 3.87 9.95
C TYR A 360 -0.23 5.37 10.17
N PHE A 361 0.97 5.82 10.50
CA PHE A 361 1.33 7.22 10.65
C PHE A 361 2.43 7.58 9.67
N ARG A 362 2.15 8.54 8.82
CA ARG A 362 3.15 9.09 7.91
C ARG A 362 4.01 10.11 8.65
N ASN A 363 5.32 10.02 8.50
CA ASN A 363 6.27 11.04 8.94
C ASN A 363 6.19 12.27 8.04
N ASN A 364 6.17 13.46 8.63
CA ASN A 364 6.08 14.72 7.87
C ASN A 364 7.47 15.35 7.59
N GLY A 365 8.57 14.72 8.05
CA GLY A 365 9.92 15.21 7.92
C GLY A 365 10.25 16.46 8.77
N ASP A 366 9.45 16.74 9.79
CA ASP A 366 9.63 17.88 10.70
C ASP A 366 9.52 17.48 12.19
N GLY A 367 9.71 16.19 12.50
CA GLY A 367 9.54 15.59 13.82
C GLY A 367 8.08 15.36 14.22
N THR A 368 7.14 15.47 13.26
CA THR A 368 5.73 15.20 13.49
C THR A 368 5.21 14.10 12.56
N PHE A 369 4.18 13.39 13.03
CA PHE A 369 3.54 12.30 12.30
C PHE A 369 2.06 12.61 12.06
N THR A 370 1.52 12.15 10.94
CA THR A 370 0.11 12.31 10.58
C THR A 370 -0.53 10.93 10.42
N GLU A 371 -1.58 10.67 11.19
CA GLU A 371 -2.37 9.43 11.07
C GLU A 371 -3.03 9.33 9.69
N MET A 372 -2.89 8.18 9.05
CA MET A 372 -3.45 7.86 7.75
C MET A 372 -4.55 6.80 7.95
N PRO A 373 -5.82 7.22 8.09
CA PRO A 373 -6.89 6.30 8.43
C PRO A 373 -7.28 5.39 7.25
N ASN A 374 -7.68 4.16 7.57
CA ASN A 374 -8.09 3.12 6.62
C ASN A 374 -6.99 2.70 5.62
N THR A 375 -5.76 2.67 6.04
CA THR A 375 -4.64 2.22 5.19
C THR A 375 -4.72 0.72 4.94
N PHE A 376 -5.13 -0.06 5.95
CA PHE A 376 -5.34 -1.51 5.87
C PHE A 376 -6.83 -1.82 6.09
N PRO A 377 -7.68 -1.78 5.04
CA PRO A 377 -9.13 -1.91 5.20
C PRO A 377 -9.56 -3.38 5.42
N TYR A 378 -9.28 -3.92 6.60
CA TYR A 378 -9.68 -5.26 7.04
C TYR A 378 -10.67 -5.15 8.20
N GLY A 379 -11.60 -6.11 8.30
CA GLY A 379 -12.68 -6.06 9.28
C GLY A 379 -12.29 -6.43 10.71
N ASP A 380 -11.01 -6.69 10.97
CA ASP A 380 -10.44 -7.02 12.29
C ASP A 380 -9.10 -6.31 12.49
N THR A 381 -8.60 -6.30 13.72
CA THR A 381 -7.36 -5.63 14.11
C THR A 381 -6.13 -6.48 13.80
N MET A 382 -5.11 -5.87 13.22
CA MET A 382 -3.81 -6.46 13.00
C MET A 382 -3.09 -6.74 14.32
N HIS A 383 -2.55 -7.97 14.49
CA HIS A 383 -1.82 -8.35 15.70
C HIS A 383 -0.31 -8.41 15.51
N SER A 384 0.14 -8.68 14.28
CA SER A 384 1.54 -8.70 13.91
C SER A 384 1.67 -8.44 12.42
N PHE A 385 2.82 -7.92 11.98
CA PHE A 385 3.12 -7.78 10.56
C PHE A 385 4.63 -7.82 10.34
N ALA A 386 5.03 -8.16 9.12
CA ALA A 386 6.39 -8.01 8.60
C ALA A 386 6.33 -7.21 7.29
N SER A 387 7.43 -6.55 6.94
CA SER A 387 7.57 -5.76 5.70
C SER A 387 8.65 -6.34 4.79
N GLY A 388 8.41 -6.28 3.47
CA GLY A 388 9.31 -6.72 2.41
C GLY A 388 8.83 -6.21 1.05
N ASP A 389 9.59 -6.40 -0.01
CA ASP A 389 9.22 -5.99 -1.37
C ASP A 389 9.09 -7.23 -2.25
N VAL A 390 7.91 -7.85 -2.20
CA VAL A 390 7.69 -9.16 -2.85
C VAL A 390 7.77 -9.10 -4.37
N ASN A 391 7.51 -7.97 -4.98
CA ASN A 391 7.48 -7.84 -6.44
C ASN A 391 8.68 -7.07 -7.01
N ARG A 392 9.61 -6.64 -6.15
CA ARG A 392 10.80 -5.82 -6.45
C ARG A 392 10.48 -4.54 -7.23
N ASP A 393 9.30 -3.95 -6.96
CA ASP A 393 8.90 -2.69 -7.59
C ASP A 393 9.41 -1.45 -6.86
N GLY A 394 10.09 -1.66 -5.74
CA GLY A 394 10.61 -0.60 -4.92
C GLY A 394 9.63 -0.05 -3.88
N GLN A 395 8.52 -0.71 -3.62
CA GLN A 395 7.58 -0.35 -2.58
C GLN A 395 7.57 -1.43 -1.49
N LEU A 396 7.53 -1.03 -0.21
CA LEU A 396 7.43 -2.01 0.87
C LEU A 396 6.01 -2.54 0.98
N ASP A 397 5.87 -3.84 0.79
CA ASP A 397 4.65 -4.60 1.02
C ASP A 397 4.55 -5.03 2.49
N VAL A 398 3.36 -5.44 2.92
CA VAL A 398 3.10 -5.86 4.30
C VAL A 398 2.39 -7.21 4.32
N TYR A 399 2.95 -8.19 5.03
CA TYR A 399 2.23 -9.40 5.36
C TYR A 399 1.75 -9.30 6.81
N ALA A 400 0.43 -9.34 7.01
CA ALA A 400 -0.22 -9.01 8.27
C ALA A 400 -0.98 -10.20 8.85
N SER A 401 -0.84 -10.42 10.15
CA SER A 401 -1.54 -11.46 10.90
C SER A 401 -2.76 -10.90 11.63
N TYR A 402 -3.88 -11.58 11.46
CA TYR A 402 -5.15 -11.30 12.10
C TYR A 402 -5.61 -12.48 12.99
N GLY A 403 -6.71 -12.35 13.74
CA GLY A 403 -7.23 -13.40 14.61
C GLY A 403 -7.76 -12.86 15.94
N ASP A 404 -7.97 -13.74 16.94
CA ASP A 404 -8.46 -13.37 18.28
C ASP A 404 -7.37 -12.72 19.19
N GLY A 405 -6.16 -12.51 18.69
CA GLY A 405 -4.98 -11.95 19.39
C GLY A 405 -3.69 -12.69 19.08
N TYR A 406 -2.55 -12.13 19.51
CA TYR A 406 -1.25 -12.75 19.31
C TYR A 406 -1.22 -14.20 19.83
N VAL A 407 -0.70 -15.14 19.03
CA VAL A 407 -0.73 -16.61 19.17
C VAL A 407 -2.14 -17.21 19.33
N SER A 408 -3.13 -16.50 18.86
CA SER A 408 -4.55 -16.90 18.92
C SER A 408 -5.19 -16.84 17.52
N PRO A 409 -4.73 -17.66 16.57
CA PRO A 409 -5.24 -17.65 15.20
C PRO A 409 -6.73 -17.96 15.15
N ASP A 410 -7.47 -17.28 14.25
CA ASP A 410 -8.88 -17.58 13.95
C ASP A 410 -9.05 -17.82 12.44
N ASN A 411 -9.60 -18.97 12.08
CA ASN A 411 -9.78 -19.36 10.68
C ASN A 411 -10.83 -18.50 9.92
N ASN A 412 -11.52 -17.60 10.60
CA ASN A 412 -12.42 -16.65 9.93
C ASN A 412 -11.74 -15.31 9.62
N ASN A 413 -10.54 -15.10 10.14
CA ASN A 413 -9.73 -13.89 9.95
C ASN A 413 -8.33 -14.34 9.52
N PRO A 414 -8.16 -14.79 8.26
CA PRO A 414 -6.87 -15.20 7.73
C PRO A 414 -5.89 -14.03 7.62
N ASP A 415 -4.61 -14.37 7.58
CA ASP A 415 -3.53 -13.43 7.31
C ASP A 415 -3.69 -12.79 5.93
N VAL A 416 -3.15 -11.58 5.75
CA VAL A 416 -3.29 -10.82 4.50
C VAL A 416 -1.94 -10.35 4.00
N LEU A 417 -1.67 -10.62 2.73
CA LEU A 417 -0.61 -9.97 1.98
C LEU A 417 -1.17 -8.66 1.39
N TRP A 418 -0.64 -7.55 1.85
CA TRP A 418 -0.97 -6.20 1.37
C TRP A 418 0.13 -5.72 0.43
N LEU A 419 -0.17 -5.63 -0.87
CA LEU A 419 0.72 -4.96 -1.81
C LEU A 419 0.56 -3.46 -1.70
N ASN A 420 1.68 -2.79 -1.63
CA ASN A 420 1.75 -1.35 -1.65
C ASN A 420 1.52 -0.85 -3.08
N ASP A 421 0.49 -0.03 -3.30
CA ASP A 421 0.12 0.46 -4.64
C ASP A 421 1.15 1.45 -5.22
N GLY A 422 2.12 1.85 -4.41
CA GLY A 422 3.22 2.72 -4.80
C GLY A 422 2.84 4.17 -5.10
N ASN A 423 3.82 4.93 -5.52
CA ASN A 423 3.68 6.33 -5.90
C ASN A 423 4.74 6.74 -6.94
N GLU A 424 4.91 8.04 -7.22
CA GLU A 424 5.92 8.55 -8.18
C GLU A 424 7.29 8.86 -7.51
N ASN A 425 7.51 8.51 -6.24
CA ASN A 425 8.74 8.75 -5.52
C ASN A 425 9.85 7.78 -5.95
N HIS A 426 11.08 8.24 -5.97
CA HIS A 426 12.27 7.45 -6.25
C HIS A 426 12.72 6.65 -5.03
N TRP A 427 13.48 5.62 -5.27
CA TRP A 427 14.01 4.73 -4.24
C TRP A 427 15.38 4.14 -4.62
N ILE A 428 16.04 3.50 -3.67
CA ILE A 428 17.25 2.70 -3.89
C ILE A 428 17.31 1.62 -2.81
N SER A 429 17.80 0.45 -3.17
CA SER A 429 17.94 -0.68 -2.25
C SER A 429 19.30 -1.36 -2.37
N PHE A 430 19.76 -1.93 -1.27
CA PHE A 430 21.04 -2.64 -1.19
C PHE A 430 20.83 -4.02 -0.58
N ASP A 431 21.10 -5.06 -1.38
CA ASP A 431 21.20 -6.45 -0.93
C ASP A 431 22.66 -6.69 -0.57
N LEU A 432 22.93 -7.09 0.67
CA LEU A 432 24.28 -7.22 1.21
C LEU A 432 24.63 -8.69 1.40
N GLU A 433 25.86 -9.06 1.01
CA GLU A 433 26.40 -10.39 1.25
C GLU A 433 27.77 -10.28 1.94
N GLY A 434 27.85 -10.84 3.17
CA GLY A 434 29.07 -10.85 3.99
C GLY A 434 30.07 -11.89 3.50
N PHE A 435 31.35 -11.64 3.79
CA PHE A 435 32.45 -12.56 3.49
C PHE A 435 33.37 -12.82 4.71
N GLU A 436 33.87 -11.77 5.37
CA GLU A 436 34.50 -11.83 6.68
C GLU A 436 33.46 -11.71 7.81
N SER A 437 32.35 -11.00 7.52
CA SER A 437 31.15 -10.95 8.32
C SER A 437 30.26 -12.18 8.05
N ASN A 438 29.18 -12.36 8.81
CA ASN A 438 28.17 -13.37 8.52
C ASN A 438 27.56 -13.14 7.13
N VAL A 439 27.14 -14.23 6.43
CA VAL A 439 26.70 -14.18 5.03
C VAL A 439 25.49 -13.27 4.82
N ASP A 440 24.57 -13.21 5.77
CA ASP A 440 23.38 -12.36 5.74
C ASP A 440 23.67 -10.89 6.06
N ALA A 441 24.93 -10.54 6.33
CA ALA A 441 25.37 -9.21 6.71
C ALA A 441 24.64 -8.61 7.91
N VAL A 442 24.09 -9.44 8.79
CA VAL A 442 23.41 -8.98 10.02
C VAL A 442 24.34 -8.11 10.83
N GLY A 443 23.92 -6.89 11.17
CA GLY A 443 24.71 -5.86 11.82
C GLY A 443 25.40 -4.90 10.86
N ALA A 444 25.34 -5.12 9.54
CA ALA A 444 25.86 -4.18 8.58
C ALA A 444 24.97 -2.93 8.46
N LYS A 445 25.59 -1.75 8.31
CA LYS A 445 24.90 -0.48 8.10
C LYS A 445 25.14 0.08 6.71
N VAL A 446 24.09 0.55 6.06
CA VAL A 446 24.17 1.35 4.85
C VAL A 446 23.90 2.81 5.18
N ILE A 447 24.87 3.68 4.87
CA ILE A 447 24.78 5.13 5.05
C ILE A 447 24.67 5.77 3.66
N LEU A 448 23.54 6.39 3.39
CA LEU A 448 23.27 7.05 2.12
C LEU A 448 23.40 8.56 2.26
N THR A 449 24.10 9.22 1.35
CA THR A 449 24.27 10.68 1.37
C THR A 449 23.92 11.32 0.02
N GLY A 450 23.26 12.47 0.08
CA GLY A 450 22.86 13.24 -1.09
C GLY A 450 22.30 14.62 -0.72
N ASP A 451 21.65 15.26 -1.67
CA ASP A 451 20.98 16.57 -1.43
C ASP A 451 19.85 16.48 -0.37
N PHE A 452 19.38 15.26 -0.05
CA PHE A 452 18.38 14.95 0.97
C PHE A 452 18.95 14.90 2.40
N GLY A 453 20.26 14.87 2.57
CA GLY A 453 20.94 14.74 3.87
C GLY A 453 21.69 13.43 4.01
N THR A 454 21.59 12.78 5.17
CA THR A 454 22.18 11.47 5.48
C THR A 454 21.10 10.57 6.02
N MET A 455 20.94 9.40 5.44
CA MET A 455 20.02 8.35 5.90
C MET A 455 20.84 7.12 6.29
N VAL A 456 20.39 6.38 7.29
CA VAL A 456 21.00 5.12 7.72
C VAL A 456 19.99 4.00 7.83
N ARG A 457 20.38 2.79 7.40
CA ARG A 457 19.63 1.53 7.59
C ARG A 457 20.61 0.46 8.05
N GLU A 458 20.08 -0.52 8.78
CA GLU A 458 20.85 -1.63 9.36
C GLU A 458 20.16 -2.96 9.07
N VAL A 459 20.94 -3.98 8.73
CA VAL A 459 20.45 -5.35 8.54
C VAL A 459 20.25 -6.02 9.89
N ARG A 460 19.06 -6.57 10.14
CA ARG A 460 18.69 -7.20 11.42
C ARG A 460 18.17 -8.62 11.23
N GLY A 461 18.70 -9.55 11.99
CA GLY A 461 18.33 -10.97 11.98
C GLY A 461 17.15 -11.29 12.92
N GLY A 462 16.04 -10.62 12.76
CA GLY A 462 14.84 -10.70 13.59
C GLY A 462 14.58 -9.38 14.32
N GLU A 463 13.32 -9.02 14.44
CA GLU A 463 12.91 -7.73 14.96
C GLU A 463 11.70 -7.85 15.88
N SER A 464 11.53 -6.84 16.71
CA SER A 464 10.32 -6.60 17.48
C SER A 464 9.85 -7.83 18.30
N TYR A 465 8.91 -8.57 17.76
CA TYR A 465 8.21 -9.63 18.51
C TYR A 465 7.81 -10.77 17.56
N GLY A 466 8.76 -11.67 17.30
CA GLY A 466 8.53 -12.87 16.47
C GLY A 466 8.36 -12.62 14.98
N ILE A 467 8.99 -11.59 14.45
CA ILE A 467 9.00 -11.29 13.01
C ILE A 467 10.42 -11.17 12.45
N THR A 468 10.52 -11.37 11.15
CA THR A 468 11.69 -11.00 10.36
C THR A 468 11.19 -10.17 9.17
N CYS A 469 11.77 -9.00 8.96
CA CYS A 469 11.54 -8.19 7.77
C CYS A 469 12.64 -8.45 6.73
N THR A 470 12.47 -7.95 5.51
CA THR A 470 13.48 -8.09 4.46
C THR A 470 14.86 -7.66 4.94
N PHE A 471 15.91 -8.36 4.49
CA PHE A 471 17.31 -8.00 4.79
C PHE A 471 17.82 -6.85 3.91
N ALA A 472 17.09 -6.50 2.85
CA ALA A 472 17.47 -5.42 1.96
C ALA A 472 17.39 -4.05 2.66
N CYS A 473 18.51 -3.31 2.67
CA CYS A 473 18.55 -1.93 3.16
C CYS A 473 17.92 -0.98 2.15
N ARG A 474 16.70 -0.51 2.41
CA ARG A 474 15.92 0.31 1.50
C ARG A 474 15.84 1.75 1.93
N PHE A 475 15.82 2.66 0.92
CA PHE A 475 15.72 4.09 1.11
C PHE A 475 14.76 4.69 0.08
N GLY A 476 13.72 5.35 0.54
CA GLY A 476 12.98 6.26 -0.31
C GLY A 476 13.79 7.53 -0.56
N LEU A 477 13.60 8.13 -1.70
CA LEU A 477 14.33 9.32 -2.15
C LEU A 477 13.40 10.49 -2.46
N GLY A 478 12.09 10.31 -2.33
CA GLY A 478 11.12 11.31 -2.71
C GLY A 478 11.30 11.73 -4.18
N ALA A 479 11.50 13.01 -4.40
CA ALA A 479 11.72 13.57 -5.73
C ALA A 479 13.21 13.75 -6.09
N HIS A 480 14.15 13.19 -5.33
CA HIS A 480 15.58 13.30 -5.59
C HIS A 480 16.00 12.32 -6.69
N GLU A 481 16.61 12.83 -7.74
CA GLU A 481 17.02 12.05 -8.93
C GLU A 481 18.47 11.51 -8.83
N THR A 482 19.20 11.76 -7.75
CA THR A 482 20.61 11.35 -7.60
C THR A 482 20.99 11.13 -6.14
N VAL A 483 21.89 10.17 -5.93
CA VAL A 483 22.59 9.90 -4.69
C VAL A 483 24.07 10.21 -4.88
N ASP A 484 24.68 10.90 -3.92
CA ASP A 484 26.11 11.21 -3.99
C ASP A 484 26.97 9.99 -3.67
N GLN A 485 26.59 9.24 -2.64
CA GLN A 485 27.36 8.10 -2.15
C GLN A 485 26.51 7.19 -1.27
N ALA A 486 26.77 5.88 -1.36
CA ALA A 486 26.40 4.89 -0.35
C ALA A 486 27.68 4.34 0.29
N VAL A 487 27.68 4.20 1.60
CA VAL A 487 28.77 3.56 2.37
C VAL A 487 28.17 2.39 3.14
N VAL A 488 28.63 1.18 2.84
CA VAL A 488 28.29 0.00 3.64
C VAL A 488 29.39 -0.17 4.69
N LYS A 489 29.01 -0.16 5.97
CA LYS A 489 29.86 -0.50 7.10
C LYS A 489 29.54 -1.93 7.52
N TRP A 490 30.51 -2.81 7.35
CA TRP A 490 30.37 -4.23 7.67
C TRP A 490 30.73 -4.52 9.14
N PRO A 491 30.10 -5.53 9.78
CA PRO A 491 30.47 -5.95 11.14
C PRO A 491 31.96 -6.27 11.34
N SER A 492 32.64 -6.81 10.33
CA SER A 492 34.09 -7.04 10.33
C SER A 492 34.95 -5.77 10.48
N GLY A 493 34.33 -4.57 10.37
CA GLY A 493 35.01 -3.29 10.33
C GLY A 493 35.45 -2.85 8.91
N PHE A 494 35.12 -3.63 7.89
CA PHE A 494 35.31 -3.21 6.50
C PHE A 494 34.34 -2.07 6.14
N GLU A 495 34.70 -1.27 5.11
CA GLU A 495 33.80 -0.27 4.49
C GLU A 495 33.82 -0.45 2.97
N THR A 496 32.65 -0.59 2.37
CA THR A 496 32.45 -0.56 0.91
C THR A 496 31.83 0.77 0.52
N VAL A 497 32.45 1.47 -0.45
CA VAL A 497 32.01 2.81 -0.87
C VAL A 497 31.54 2.75 -2.32
N ILE A 498 30.28 3.11 -2.55
CA ILE A 498 29.64 3.17 -3.86
C ILE A 498 29.37 4.64 -4.19
N ALA A 499 30.09 5.19 -5.17
CA ALA A 499 29.94 6.60 -5.55
C ALA A 499 28.89 6.76 -6.66
N ASN A 500 27.91 7.63 -6.44
CA ASN A 500 26.83 7.93 -7.36
C ASN A 500 26.09 6.67 -7.82
N PRO A 501 25.56 5.84 -6.89
CA PRO A 501 24.77 4.68 -7.28
C PRO A 501 23.55 5.11 -8.11
N GLU A 502 23.13 4.27 -9.03
CA GLU A 502 21.90 4.52 -9.82
C GLU A 502 20.66 4.29 -8.95
N ILE A 503 19.65 5.12 -9.08
CA ILE A 503 18.38 5.03 -8.33
C ILE A 503 17.36 4.11 -9.02
N ASP A 504 16.25 3.81 -8.36
CA ASP A 504 15.14 2.97 -8.82
C ASP A 504 15.60 1.54 -9.16
N GLN A 505 16.52 1.01 -8.37
CA GLN A 505 17.01 -0.37 -8.52
C GLN A 505 17.66 -0.92 -7.26
N TYR A 506 17.84 -2.23 -7.24
CA TYR A 506 18.58 -2.98 -6.24
C TYR A 506 20.08 -3.03 -6.59
N HIS A 507 20.94 -2.87 -5.58
CA HIS A 507 22.37 -3.00 -5.65
C HIS A 507 22.84 -4.19 -4.83
N ASN A 508 23.35 -5.23 -5.48
CA ASN A 508 23.97 -6.34 -4.76
C ASN A 508 25.39 -5.94 -4.38
N VAL A 509 25.70 -5.97 -3.09
CA VAL A 509 26.99 -5.52 -2.54
C VAL A 509 27.63 -6.62 -1.73
N LEU A 510 28.78 -7.08 -2.17
CA LEU A 510 29.58 -8.09 -1.50
C LEU A 510 30.67 -7.44 -0.63
N GLU A 511 30.90 -7.98 0.57
CA GLU A 511 32.01 -7.62 1.44
C GLU A 511 33.34 -8.15 0.88
N VAL A 512 34.10 -7.31 0.21
CA VAL A 512 35.40 -7.69 -0.39
C VAL A 512 36.44 -6.59 -0.23
N PRO A 513 37.73 -6.95 -0.11
CA PRO A 513 38.80 -5.98 0.12
C PRO A 513 39.02 -5.01 -1.06
N CYS A 514 38.48 -5.33 -2.22
CA CYS A 514 38.45 -4.48 -3.39
C CYS A 514 37.41 -5.03 -4.40
N THR A 515 36.68 -4.13 -5.06
CA THR A 515 35.66 -4.51 -6.04
C THR A 515 36.24 -4.74 -7.42
N ALA A 516 35.72 -5.72 -8.13
CA ALA A 516 35.99 -5.99 -9.53
C ALA A 516 34.69 -5.91 -10.34
N GLU A 517 34.73 -5.35 -11.56
CA GLU A 517 33.55 -5.36 -12.44
C GLU A 517 33.31 -6.77 -13.00
N VAL A 518 32.23 -7.41 -12.58
CA VAL A 518 31.77 -8.70 -13.09
C VAL A 518 30.40 -8.50 -13.74
N THR A 519 30.19 -9.13 -14.89
CA THR A 519 28.90 -9.16 -15.56
C THR A 519 28.58 -10.57 -16.01
N ALA A 520 27.32 -10.98 -15.92
CA ALA A 520 26.82 -12.22 -16.47
C ALA A 520 25.93 -11.92 -17.69
N THR A 521 26.06 -12.74 -18.74
CA THR A 521 25.27 -12.60 -19.97
C THR A 521 24.76 -13.97 -20.42
N ALA A 522 23.45 -14.07 -20.65
CA ALA A 522 22.82 -15.25 -21.17
C ALA A 522 22.69 -15.21 -22.70
N THR A 523 22.69 -16.37 -23.32
CA THR A 523 22.42 -16.52 -24.76
C THR A 523 20.95 -16.29 -25.12
N ALA A 524 20.05 -16.41 -24.16
CA ALA A 524 18.61 -16.08 -24.21
C ALA A 524 18.09 -15.84 -22.80
N THR A 525 17.03 -15.07 -22.65
CA THR A 525 16.32 -14.83 -21.37
C THR A 525 15.12 -15.76 -21.20
N SER A 526 14.75 -16.52 -22.23
CA SER A 526 13.69 -17.53 -22.17
C SER A 526 14.08 -18.72 -23.04
N PHE A 527 13.61 -19.92 -22.68
CA PHE A 527 13.96 -21.16 -23.34
C PHE A 527 12.80 -22.16 -23.37
N CYS A 528 12.84 -23.11 -24.28
CA CYS A 528 11.81 -24.13 -24.36
C CYS A 528 12.12 -25.34 -23.47
N PRO A 529 11.11 -26.08 -22.97
CA PRO A 529 11.31 -27.29 -22.18
C PRO A 529 12.33 -28.25 -22.78
N GLY A 530 13.41 -28.52 -22.04
CA GLY A 530 14.50 -29.41 -22.47
C GLY A 530 15.56 -28.74 -23.36
N GLU A 531 15.50 -27.43 -23.60
CA GLU A 531 16.60 -26.64 -24.16
C GLU A 531 17.56 -26.21 -23.04
N VAL A 532 18.73 -25.72 -23.45
CA VAL A 532 19.78 -25.27 -22.54
C VAL A 532 20.20 -23.87 -22.92
N VAL A 533 20.22 -22.96 -21.96
CA VAL A 533 20.75 -21.59 -22.09
C VAL A 533 22.16 -21.57 -21.51
N THR A 534 23.12 -20.98 -22.22
CA THR A 534 24.46 -20.73 -21.67
C THR A 534 24.51 -19.34 -21.07
N VAL A 535 24.86 -19.28 -19.79
CA VAL A 535 25.18 -18.03 -19.08
C VAL A 535 26.68 -17.92 -18.91
N THR A 536 27.26 -16.78 -19.24
CA THR A 536 28.71 -16.58 -19.27
C THR A 536 29.07 -15.34 -18.45
N ALA A 537 29.99 -15.53 -17.50
CA ALA A 537 30.60 -14.45 -16.70
C ALA A 537 31.70 -13.71 -17.47
N THR A 538 32.07 -12.54 -16.97
CA THR A 538 33.25 -11.79 -17.44
C THR A 538 34.49 -12.68 -17.33
N ASP A 539 35.27 -12.78 -18.42
CA ASP A 539 36.49 -13.58 -18.51
C ASP A 539 37.67 -12.94 -17.76
N GLY A 540 38.55 -13.78 -17.18
CA GLY A 540 39.88 -13.36 -16.68
C GLY A 540 40.03 -13.45 -15.17
N PHE A 541 38.99 -13.88 -14.46
CA PHE A 541 39.06 -14.13 -13.02
C PHE A 541 39.73 -15.47 -12.70
N ALA A 542 40.24 -15.61 -11.51
CA ALA A 542 40.91 -16.82 -11.04
C ALA A 542 39.93 -17.90 -10.63
N THR A 543 38.81 -17.54 -10.02
CA THR A 543 37.71 -18.43 -9.62
C THR A 543 36.36 -17.80 -9.88
N TYR A 544 35.33 -18.63 -9.99
CA TYR A 544 33.94 -18.26 -10.17
C TYR A 544 33.11 -19.08 -9.21
N GLN A 545 32.04 -18.50 -8.71
CA GLN A 545 31.05 -19.17 -7.88
C GLN A 545 29.66 -18.66 -8.29
N TRP A 546 28.87 -19.52 -8.91
CA TRP A 546 27.52 -19.20 -9.32
C TRP A 546 26.53 -19.54 -8.22
N SER A 547 25.40 -18.82 -8.20
CA SER A 547 24.30 -19.03 -7.27
C SER A 547 23.76 -20.48 -7.27
N ASN A 548 23.95 -21.24 -8.35
CA ASN A 548 23.58 -22.66 -8.43
C ASN A 548 24.72 -23.62 -7.99
N GLY A 549 25.80 -23.10 -7.44
CA GLY A 549 26.95 -23.87 -6.96
C GLY A 549 27.98 -24.25 -8.03
N ASP A 550 27.84 -23.82 -9.29
CA ASP A 550 28.85 -24.07 -10.33
C ASP A 550 30.06 -23.13 -10.19
N GLU A 551 31.27 -23.64 -10.49
CA GLU A 551 32.55 -22.93 -10.33
C GLU A 551 33.21 -22.56 -11.68
N THR A 552 32.50 -22.62 -12.80
CA THR A 552 33.07 -22.39 -14.13
C THR A 552 32.73 -21.01 -14.68
N ALA A 553 33.56 -20.43 -15.58
CA ALA A 553 33.30 -19.11 -16.19
C ALA A 553 32.00 -19.08 -17.05
N SER A 554 31.44 -20.23 -17.36
CA SER A 554 30.16 -20.32 -18.10
C SER A 554 29.43 -21.57 -17.64
N ILE A 555 28.11 -21.42 -17.44
CA ILE A 555 27.23 -22.51 -17.01
C ILE A 555 26.17 -22.80 -18.08
N GLU A 556 25.68 -24.06 -18.11
CA GLU A 556 24.59 -24.49 -18.98
C GLU A 556 23.34 -24.73 -18.13
N ILE A 557 22.33 -23.88 -18.28
CA ILE A 557 21.09 -23.87 -17.49
C ILE A 557 19.94 -24.47 -18.29
N SER A 558 19.17 -25.37 -17.70
CA SER A 558 17.97 -26.02 -18.25
C SER A 558 16.73 -25.85 -17.34
N GLU A 559 16.84 -25.07 -16.27
CA GLU A 559 15.76 -24.80 -15.30
C GLU A 559 15.51 -23.29 -15.21
N PRO A 560 14.27 -22.83 -15.05
CA PRO A 560 13.99 -21.42 -14.85
C PRO A 560 14.53 -20.96 -13.50
N GLY A 561 14.93 -19.70 -13.42
CA GLY A 561 15.46 -19.12 -12.18
C GLY A 561 16.31 -17.89 -12.44
N ALA A 562 16.80 -17.30 -11.37
CA ALA A 562 17.68 -16.16 -11.40
C ALA A 562 19.11 -16.62 -11.07
N TYR A 563 20.09 -16.20 -11.88
CA TYR A 563 21.47 -16.66 -11.79
C TYR A 563 22.41 -15.47 -11.70
N SER A 564 23.23 -15.45 -10.67
CA SER A 564 24.35 -14.52 -10.52
C SER A 564 25.67 -15.27 -10.34
N VAL A 565 26.80 -14.57 -10.42
CA VAL A 565 28.12 -15.15 -10.22
C VAL A 565 29.01 -14.20 -9.45
N ILE A 566 29.68 -14.72 -8.44
CA ILE A 566 30.81 -14.06 -7.79
C ILE A 566 32.09 -14.52 -8.49
N ALA A 567 32.93 -13.56 -8.86
CA ALA A 567 34.20 -13.90 -9.49
C ALA A 567 35.38 -13.20 -8.79
N TYR A 568 36.42 -13.95 -8.43
CA TYR A 568 37.61 -13.50 -7.73
C TYR A 568 38.81 -13.42 -8.68
N ASP A 569 39.55 -12.34 -8.64
CA ASP A 569 40.80 -12.22 -9.33
C ASP A 569 41.98 -12.88 -8.55
N ALA A 570 43.19 -12.80 -9.11
CA ALA A 570 44.34 -13.44 -8.47
C ALA A 570 44.85 -12.71 -7.21
N GLU A 571 44.45 -11.52 -7.03
CA GLU A 571 44.74 -10.62 -5.88
C GLU A 571 43.68 -10.72 -4.76
N GLY A 572 42.56 -11.42 -5.02
CA GLY A 572 41.46 -11.61 -4.05
C GLY A 572 40.37 -10.54 -4.17
N CYS A 573 40.44 -9.65 -5.17
CA CYS A 573 39.33 -8.72 -5.44
C CYS A 573 38.18 -9.52 -6.04
N ALA A 574 36.98 -9.30 -5.57
CA ALA A 574 35.79 -9.95 -6.08
C ALA A 574 34.79 -8.94 -6.64
N GLY A 575 33.87 -9.45 -7.41
CA GLY A 575 32.70 -8.74 -7.85
C GLY A 575 31.55 -9.70 -8.06
N ILE A 576 30.33 -9.27 -7.78
CA ILE A 576 29.10 -9.97 -8.11
C ILE A 576 28.55 -9.45 -9.44
N SER A 577 27.99 -10.34 -10.25
CA SER A 577 27.38 -9.94 -11.52
C SER A 577 25.98 -9.39 -11.33
N ASN A 578 25.47 -8.76 -12.38
CA ASN A 578 24.04 -8.56 -12.54
C ASN A 578 23.32 -9.92 -12.50
N LEU A 579 22.10 -9.91 -11.96
CA LEU A 579 21.19 -11.05 -12.00
C LEU A 579 20.74 -11.36 -13.44
N VAL A 580 20.77 -12.63 -13.82
CA VAL A 580 20.31 -13.11 -15.12
C VAL A 580 19.09 -14.00 -14.89
N THR A 581 17.91 -13.47 -15.12
CA THR A 581 16.65 -14.20 -14.99
C THR A 581 16.35 -14.99 -16.26
N LEU A 582 16.14 -16.30 -16.13
CA LEU A 582 15.81 -17.23 -17.19
C LEU A 582 14.41 -17.81 -16.97
N GLN A 583 13.54 -17.72 -17.98
CA GLN A 583 12.17 -18.23 -17.94
C GLN A 583 11.98 -19.42 -18.87
N GLU A 584 11.37 -20.50 -18.37
CA GLU A 584 10.91 -21.57 -19.22
C GLU A 584 9.57 -21.18 -19.87
N ILE A 585 9.48 -21.29 -21.19
CA ILE A 585 8.24 -21.02 -21.95
C ILE A 585 7.28 -22.18 -21.73
N VAL A 586 6.42 -22.05 -20.73
CA VAL A 586 5.34 -23.02 -20.47
C VAL A 586 4.22 -22.74 -21.47
N GLY A 587 3.80 -23.75 -22.23
CA GLY A 587 2.75 -23.60 -23.26
C GLY A 587 1.38 -23.37 -22.64
N ASN A 588 1.06 -22.13 -22.33
CA ASN A 588 -0.26 -21.71 -21.93
C ASN A 588 -1.15 -21.40 -23.14
N ALA A 589 -2.48 -21.57 -23.00
CA ALA A 589 -3.42 -21.07 -23.98
C ALA A 589 -3.27 -19.54 -24.09
N PRO A 590 -3.28 -18.96 -25.31
CA PRO A 590 -3.17 -17.51 -25.45
C PRO A 590 -4.33 -16.81 -24.74
N THR A 591 -4.07 -15.66 -24.16
CA THR A 591 -5.10 -14.78 -23.60
C THR A 591 -5.49 -13.70 -24.58
N ILE A 592 -6.68 -13.12 -24.44
CA ILE A 592 -7.16 -11.99 -25.25
C ILE A 592 -7.34 -10.78 -24.33
N ALA A 593 -6.59 -9.71 -24.58
CA ALA A 593 -6.78 -8.41 -23.96
C ALA A 593 -7.70 -7.53 -24.82
N LEU A 594 -8.53 -6.72 -24.18
CA LEU A 594 -9.46 -5.79 -24.81
C LEU A 594 -8.97 -4.34 -24.64
N ASP A 595 -9.10 -3.54 -25.71
CA ASP A 595 -8.95 -2.09 -25.66
C ASP A 595 -10.36 -1.44 -25.65
N GLY A 596 -11.12 -1.66 -24.58
CA GLY A 596 -12.50 -1.15 -24.40
C GLY A 596 -13.48 -2.22 -23.93
N ASP A 597 -14.76 -1.86 -23.93
CA ASP A 597 -15.87 -2.71 -23.50
C ASP A 597 -16.25 -3.71 -24.59
N SER A 598 -16.62 -4.96 -24.20
CA SER A 598 -17.13 -5.99 -25.10
C SER A 598 -18.52 -5.68 -25.64
N ASP A 599 -19.23 -4.72 -25.03
CA ASP A 599 -20.52 -4.21 -25.44
C ASP A 599 -20.36 -2.93 -26.28
N LEU A 600 -20.49 -3.06 -27.58
CA LEU A 600 -20.27 -1.99 -28.53
C LEU A 600 -21.58 -1.37 -28.99
N CYS A 601 -21.57 -0.08 -29.27
CA CYS A 601 -22.64 0.55 -30.07
C CYS A 601 -22.34 0.43 -31.58
N GLU A 602 -23.40 0.37 -32.40
CA GLU A 602 -23.29 0.31 -33.87
C GLU A 602 -22.38 1.45 -34.39
N GLY A 603 -21.34 1.06 -35.12
CA GLY A 603 -20.32 1.97 -35.62
C GLY A 603 -19.09 2.10 -34.73
N GLY A 604 -19.11 1.53 -33.53
CA GLY A 604 -17.95 1.40 -32.65
C GLY A 604 -16.97 0.31 -33.16
N THR A 605 -15.73 0.39 -32.68
CA THR A 605 -14.66 -0.59 -32.92
C THR A 605 -14.02 -0.98 -31.63
N LEU A 606 -13.71 -2.26 -31.44
CA LEU A 606 -12.96 -2.82 -30.34
C LEU A 606 -11.70 -3.49 -30.85
N THR A 607 -10.55 -3.24 -30.26
CA THR A 607 -9.32 -3.96 -30.59
C THR A 607 -9.15 -5.12 -29.64
N LEU A 608 -9.01 -6.33 -30.19
CA LEU A 608 -8.64 -7.53 -29.45
C LEU A 608 -7.18 -7.83 -29.70
N THR A 609 -6.40 -8.03 -28.64
CA THR A 609 -4.96 -8.31 -28.74
C THR A 609 -4.66 -9.63 -28.04
N ALA A 610 -4.04 -10.56 -28.78
CA ALA A 610 -3.57 -11.83 -28.22
C ALA A 610 -2.24 -11.64 -27.46
N SER A 611 -2.03 -12.44 -26.40
CA SER A 611 -0.72 -12.56 -25.77
C SER A 611 0.36 -12.97 -26.78
N ASP A 612 1.63 -12.70 -26.49
CA ASP A 612 2.75 -12.89 -27.43
C ASP A 612 2.89 -14.36 -27.87
N ALA A 613 3.03 -14.56 -29.17
CA ALA A 613 3.25 -15.87 -29.80
C ALA A 613 3.84 -15.71 -31.18
N ASP A 614 4.41 -16.80 -31.77
CA ASP A 614 5.01 -16.78 -33.11
C ASP A 614 3.98 -16.70 -34.22
N ASN A 615 2.80 -17.27 -34.03
CA ASN A 615 1.77 -17.34 -35.07
C ASN A 615 0.39 -17.23 -34.42
N TYR A 616 -0.49 -16.53 -35.09
CA TYR A 616 -1.87 -16.34 -34.67
C TYR A 616 -2.85 -16.85 -35.72
N THR A 617 -3.99 -17.32 -35.30
CA THR A 617 -5.14 -17.60 -36.17
C THR A 617 -6.42 -17.36 -35.39
N TRP A 618 -7.05 -16.22 -35.66
CA TRP A 618 -8.32 -15.85 -35.02
C TRP A 618 -9.48 -16.68 -35.60
N SER A 619 -10.55 -16.83 -34.83
CA SER A 619 -11.79 -17.49 -35.27
C SER A 619 -12.40 -16.84 -36.51
N THR A 620 -12.07 -15.61 -36.80
CA THR A 620 -12.47 -14.80 -37.96
C THR A 620 -11.58 -15.03 -39.16
N GLY A 621 -10.35 -15.61 -38.95
CA GLY A 621 -9.43 -16.00 -40.01
C GLY A 621 -8.25 -15.05 -40.21
N GLU A 622 -8.12 -14.00 -39.40
CA GLU A 622 -6.93 -13.12 -39.37
C GLU A 622 -5.75 -13.87 -38.74
N ASP A 623 -4.53 -13.41 -39.08
CA ASP A 623 -3.26 -13.98 -38.62
C ASP A 623 -2.34 -12.96 -37.95
N THR A 624 -2.90 -11.85 -37.49
CA THR A 624 -2.20 -10.77 -36.75
C THR A 624 -2.38 -10.93 -35.27
N GLN A 625 -1.46 -10.40 -34.46
CA GLN A 625 -1.56 -10.39 -33.01
C GLN A 625 -2.82 -9.64 -32.53
N SER A 626 -3.19 -8.54 -33.19
CA SER A 626 -4.39 -7.79 -32.88
C SER A 626 -5.35 -7.74 -34.03
N ILE A 627 -6.65 -7.74 -33.75
CA ILE A 627 -7.73 -7.56 -34.73
C ILE A 627 -8.69 -6.45 -34.27
N GLU A 628 -9.29 -5.74 -35.25
CA GLU A 628 -10.39 -4.80 -34.97
C GLU A 628 -11.73 -5.51 -35.23
N VAL A 629 -12.61 -5.51 -34.24
CA VAL A 629 -13.95 -6.10 -34.32
C VAL A 629 -15.03 -5.02 -34.28
N THR A 630 -16.05 -5.19 -35.13
CA THR A 630 -17.17 -4.25 -35.27
C THR A 630 -18.52 -4.96 -35.34
N THR A 631 -18.54 -6.28 -35.14
CA THR A 631 -19.74 -7.09 -35.26
C THR A 631 -19.87 -8.03 -34.07
N SER A 632 -21.11 -8.27 -33.65
CA SER A 632 -21.39 -9.27 -32.60
C SER A 632 -20.89 -10.65 -33.01
N GLY A 633 -20.25 -11.35 -32.10
CA GLY A 633 -19.73 -12.69 -32.37
C GLY A 633 -18.91 -13.26 -31.25
N ALA A 634 -18.52 -14.50 -31.41
CA ALA A 634 -17.61 -15.22 -30.53
C ALA A 634 -16.21 -15.18 -31.13
N TYR A 635 -15.27 -14.63 -30.39
CA TYR A 635 -13.88 -14.45 -30.83
C TYR A 635 -12.96 -15.32 -29.97
N ALA A 636 -12.09 -16.06 -30.62
CA ALA A 636 -11.06 -16.85 -30.00
C ALA A 636 -9.82 -16.81 -30.90
N VAL A 637 -8.64 -16.93 -30.32
CA VAL A 637 -7.38 -16.98 -31.04
C VAL A 637 -6.69 -18.30 -30.76
N TYR A 638 -6.23 -18.95 -31.82
CA TYR A 638 -5.32 -20.07 -31.75
C TYR A 638 -3.91 -19.53 -32.02
N SER A 639 -2.97 -19.90 -31.17
CA SER A 639 -1.56 -19.53 -31.34
C SER A 639 -0.63 -20.72 -31.19
N VAL A 640 0.56 -20.55 -31.69
CA VAL A 640 1.67 -21.48 -31.52
C VAL A 640 2.84 -20.63 -31.02
N ASP A 641 3.37 -20.94 -29.85
CA ASP A 641 4.52 -20.25 -29.28
C ASP A 641 5.84 -20.66 -29.98
N ILE A 642 6.93 -20.00 -29.61
CA ILE A 642 8.26 -20.25 -30.17
C ILE A 642 8.74 -21.70 -29.91
N CYS A 643 8.20 -22.36 -28.88
CA CYS A 643 8.51 -23.75 -28.54
C CYS A 643 7.68 -24.78 -29.32
N GLY A 644 6.73 -24.31 -30.13
CA GLY A 644 5.82 -25.17 -30.88
C GLY A 644 4.63 -25.68 -30.08
N ASN A 645 4.41 -25.18 -28.86
CA ASN A 645 3.20 -25.46 -28.09
C ASN A 645 2.03 -24.69 -28.71
N ALA A 646 0.91 -25.37 -28.82
CA ALA A 646 -0.27 -24.83 -29.50
C ALA A 646 -1.44 -24.75 -28.48
N GLY A 647 -2.10 -23.63 -28.44
CA GLY A 647 -3.25 -23.39 -27.56
C GLY A 647 -4.33 -22.56 -28.25
N THR A 648 -5.51 -22.61 -27.70
CA THR A 648 -6.64 -21.75 -28.12
C THR A 648 -7.14 -21.01 -26.89
N SER A 649 -7.33 -19.71 -27.00
CA SER A 649 -7.86 -18.88 -25.93
C SER A 649 -9.28 -19.30 -25.53
N ASP A 650 -9.71 -18.88 -24.39
CA ASP A 650 -11.14 -18.82 -24.06
C ASP A 650 -11.87 -17.98 -25.10
N THR A 651 -13.17 -18.26 -25.23
CA THR A 651 -14.00 -17.56 -26.22
C THR A 651 -14.54 -16.28 -25.62
N LEU A 652 -14.15 -15.15 -26.20
CA LEU A 652 -14.66 -13.84 -25.87
C LEU A 652 -15.92 -13.54 -26.67
N MET A 653 -17.00 -13.13 -26.01
CA MET A 653 -18.22 -12.68 -26.65
C MET A 653 -18.20 -11.16 -26.79
N VAL A 654 -18.38 -10.68 -28.02
CA VAL A 654 -18.59 -9.26 -28.32
C VAL A 654 -20.02 -9.07 -28.79
N GLN A 655 -20.72 -8.10 -28.20
CA GLN A 655 -22.11 -7.75 -28.59
C GLN A 655 -22.15 -6.33 -29.13
N VAL A 656 -22.79 -6.14 -30.30
CA VAL A 656 -23.03 -4.83 -30.89
C VAL A 656 -24.50 -4.47 -30.76
N TYR A 657 -24.77 -3.34 -30.14
CA TYR A 657 -26.11 -2.80 -29.91
C TYR A 657 -26.43 -1.69 -30.90
N ASP A 658 -27.71 -1.59 -31.26
CA ASP A 658 -28.15 -0.57 -32.20
C ASP A 658 -27.97 0.84 -31.60
N ALA A 659 -27.26 1.71 -32.30
CA ALA A 659 -27.21 3.15 -31.97
C ALA A 659 -28.53 3.87 -32.39
N PRO A 660 -28.80 5.10 -31.88
CA PRO A 660 -29.86 5.96 -32.39
C PRO A 660 -29.71 6.15 -33.91
N MET A 661 -30.81 6.08 -34.65
CA MET A 661 -30.78 6.16 -36.12
C MET A 661 -30.30 7.50 -36.68
N SER A 662 -30.36 8.57 -35.89
CA SER A 662 -29.93 9.91 -36.26
C SER A 662 -29.69 10.75 -35.02
N ASN A 663 -28.85 11.76 -35.13
CA ASN A 663 -28.71 12.79 -34.12
C ASN A 663 -30.04 13.50 -33.90
N PRO A 664 -30.36 14.03 -32.69
CA PRO A 664 -31.61 14.72 -32.44
C PRO A 664 -31.75 15.94 -33.33
N GLU A 665 -32.97 16.16 -33.87
CA GLU A 665 -33.29 17.45 -34.49
C GLU A 665 -33.62 18.43 -33.37
N VAL A 666 -32.85 19.51 -33.25
CA VAL A 666 -33.02 20.52 -32.18
C VAL A 666 -33.68 21.78 -32.69
N SER A 667 -34.25 22.57 -31.80
CA SER A 667 -34.75 23.94 -32.10
C SER A 667 -33.67 24.76 -32.79
N ALA A 668 -34.10 25.73 -33.64
CA ALA A 668 -33.18 26.71 -34.19
C ALA A 668 -32.59 27.60 -33.07
N ASP A 669 -31.42 28.18 -33.31
CA ASP A 669 -30.85 29.18 -32.42
C ASP A 669 -31.82 30.28 -32.06
N VAL A 670 -31.83 30.69 -30.80
CA VAL A 670 -32.77 31.68 -30.26
C VAL A 670 -32.03 32.94 -29.90
N VAL A 671 -32.66 34.10 -30.19
CA VAL A 671 -32.14 35.39 -29.77
C VAL A 671 -33.11 36.04 -28.78
N LEU A 672 -32.66 36.34 -27.60
CA LEU A 672 -33.40 37.02 -26.54
C LEU A 672 -32.93 38.48 -26.43
N GLU A 673 -33.90 39.43 -26.28
CA GLU A 673 -33.59 40.84 -26.09
C GLU A 673 -33.21 41.18 -24.63
N ALA A 674 -33.49 40.28 -23.70
CA ALA A 674 -33.14 40.34 -22.26
C ALA A 674 -33.15 38.94 -21.66
N PRO A 675 -32.52 38.71 -20.48
CA PRO A 675 -32.62 37.47 -19.76
C PRO A 675 -34.06 36.94 -19.62
N ALA A 676 -34.30 35.71 -20.02
CA ALA A 676 -35.61 35.09 -19.97
C ALA A 676 -35.51 33.56 -20.01
N THR A 677 -36.60 32.88 -19.60
CA THR A 677 -36.76 31.45 -19.87
C THR A 677 -37.04 31.25 -21.35
N VAL A 678 -36.40 30.28 -21.96
CA VAL A 678 -36.55 29.87 -23.35
C VAL A 678 -37.02 28.43 -23.42
N GLU A 679 -37.94 28.15 -24.36
CA GLU A 679 -38.37 26.78 -24.64
C GLU A 679 -37.49 26.24 -25.78
N LEU A 680 -36.72 25.20 -25.47
CA LEU A 680 -35.91 24.42 -26.42
C LEU A 680 -36.57 23.04 -26.59
N ASN A 681 -36.48 22.52 -27.82
CA ASN A 681 -37.02 21.23 -28.12
C ASN A 681 -35.99 20.40 -28.92
N ALA A 682 -35.89 19.13 -28.62
CA ALA A 682 -35.12 18.17 -29.41
C ALA A 682 -35.98 16.92 -29.66
N THR A 683 -35.76 16.25 -30.79
CA THR A 683 -36.49 15.04 -31.14
C THR A 683 -35.64 13.82 -30.90
N GLY A 684 -36.14 12.85 -30.13
CA GLY A 684 -35.45 11.60 -29.79
C GLY A 684 -36.32 10.70 -28.93
N GLN A 685 -35.80 9.55 -28.57
CA GLN A 685 -36.47 8.61 -27.65
C GLN A 685 -36.15 8.90 -26.18
N ASN A 686 -34.88 9.18 -25.88
CA ASN A 686 -34.39 9.52 -24.55
C ASN A 686 -33.42 10.71 -24.68
N VAL A 687 -33.98 11.90 -24.95
CA VAL A 687 -33.16 13.10 -25.14
C VAL A 687 -32.59 13.57 -23.81
N ARG A 688 -31.30 13.88 -23.80
CA ARG A 688 -30.61 14.50 -22.68
C ARG A 688 -29.93 15.79 -23.11
N TRP A 689 -29.96 16.80 -22.25
CA TRP A 689 -29.42 18.12 -22.49
C TRP A 689 -28.24 18.42 -21.58
N PHE A 690 -27.15 18.93 -22.15
CA PHE A 690 -25.88 19.19 -21.48
C PHE A 690 -25.40 20.63 -21.69
N ASP A 691 -24.48 21.04 -20.82
CA ASP A 691 -23.81 22.35 -20.94
C ASP A 691 -22.56 22.32 -21.85
N TRP A 692 -22.06 21.15 -22.27
CA TRP A 692 -20.89 21.00 -23.14
C TRP A 692 -21.09 19.97 -24.27
N PRO A 693 -20.34 20.14 -25.40
CA PRO A 693 -20.46 19.23 -26.55
C PRO A 693 -19.96 17.80 -26.28
N THR A 694 -19.07 17.63 -25.31
CA THR A 694 -18.54 16.33 -24.83
C THR A 694 -18.27 16.41 -23.32
N GLY A 695 -18.63 15.42 -22.56
CA GLY A 695 -18.63 15.52 -21.10
C GLY A 695 -19.62 16.59 -20.60
N GLY A 696 -19.31 17.32 -19.53
CA GLY A 696 -20.16 18.34 -18.96
C GLY A 696 -21.30 17.80 -18.09
N ASN A 697 -22.12 18.70 -17.55
CA ASN A 697 -23.21 18.33 -16.65
C ASN A 697 -24.49 18.06 -17.40
N LEU A 698 -25.22 17.04 -17.02
CA LEU A 698 -26.60 16.80 -17.44
C LEU A 698 -27.48 17.89 -16.84
N LEU A 699 -28.20 18.63 -17.71
CA LEU A 699 -29.06 19.75 -17.33
C LEU A 699 -30.53 19.35 -17.27
N HIS A 700 -30.95 18.45 -18.17
CA HIS A 700 -32.33 18.05 -18.29
C HIS A 700 -32.48 16.75 -19.11
N GLU A 701 -33.46 15.94 -18.73
CA GLU A 701 -33.91 14.79 -19.52
C GLU A 701 -35.29 15.04 -20.10
N GLY A 702 -35.45 14.67 -21.38
CA GLY A 702 -36.70 14.85 -22.14
C GLY A 702 -36.56 15.78 -23.31
N ASN A 703 -37.57 15.69 -24.19
CA ASN A 703 -37.58 16.41 -25.47
C ASN A 703 -37.72 17.95 -25.32
N ASP A 704 -38.39 18.40 -24.28
CA ASP A 704 -38.69 19.80 -24.03
C ASP A 704 -37.84 20.29 -22.82
N PHE A 705 -36.99 21.30 -23.08
CA PHE A 705 -36.12 21.86 -22.06
C PHE A 705 -36.34 23.37 -21.93
N SER A 706 -36.59 23.87 -20.73
CA SER A 706 -36.96 25.29 -20.50
C SER A 706 -35.99 25.99 -19.54
N PRO A 707 -34.73 26.21 -19.95
CA PRO A 707 -33.74 26.88 -19.10
C PRO A 707 -33.99 28.40 -18.98
N GLU A 708 -33.67 28.96 -17.80
CA GLU A 708 -33.53 30.40 -17.65
C GLU A 708 -32.16 30.84 -18.16
N VAL A 709 -32.11 31.68 -19.18
CA VAL A 709 -30.86 32.09 -19.82
C VAL A 709 -30.56 33.55 -19.55
N THR A 710 -29.49 33.82 -18.85
CA THR A 710 -29.08 35.18 -18.45
C THR A 710 -27.93 35.73 -19.29
N THR A 711 -27.12 34.83 -19.90
CA THR A 711 -26.02 35.16 -20.80
C THR A 711 -26.09 34.26 -22.02
N THR A 712 -25.45 34.64 -23.13
CA THR A 712 -25.37 33.75 -24.31
C THR A 712 -24.79 32.40 -23.93
N THR A 713 -25.59 31.33 -24.15
CA THR A 713 -25.27 29.96 -23.75
C THR A 713 -25.63 29.00 -24.89
N THR A 714 -24.83 27.99 -25.13
CA THR A 714 -25.14 26.87 -26.02
C THR A 714 -25.48 25.64 -25.18
N PHE A 715 -26.63 25.04 -25.44
CA PHE A 715 -27.08 23.79 -24.86
C PHE A 715 -26.94 22.68 -25.88
N TRP A 716 -26.56 21.49 -25.44
CA TRP A 716 -26.24 20.38 -26.28
C TRP A 716 -27.21 19.22 -26.00
N ALA A 717 -27.88 18.72 -27.03
CA ALA A 717 -28.80 17.59 -26.92
C ALA A 717 -28.21 16.36 -27.58
N GLU A 718 -28.29 15.21 -26.91
CA GLU A 718 -28.08 13.89 -27.47
C GLU A 718 -29.32 13.02 -27.30
N ASP A 719 -29.48 11.99 -28.14
CA ASP A 719 -30.49 10.94 -27.97
C ASP A 719 -29.80 9.64 -27.53
N ALA A 720 -30.38 8.98 -26.57
CA ALA A 720 -29.89 7.71 -26.05
C ALA A 720 -30.83 6.57 -26.44
N ARG A 721 -30.25 5.46 -26.90
CA ARG A 721 -30.95 4.20 -27.04
C ARG A 721 -30.51 3.27 -25.93
N ILE A 722 -31.42 2.95 -25.02
CA ILE A 722 -31.17 2.08 -23.89
C ILE A 722 -31.70 0.68 -24.23
N THR A 723 -30.81 -0.30 -24.25
CA THR A 723 -31.20 -1.70 -24.35
C THR A 723 -31.24 -2.26 -22.94
N GLN A 724 -32.47 -2.56 -22.47
CA GLN A 724 -32.70 -3.14 -21.15
C GLN A 724 -32.10 -4.54 -21.10
N GLY A 725 -31.47 -4.87 -20.01
CA GLY A 725 -31.01 -6.21 -19.68
C GLY A 725 -32.18 -7.18 -19.38
N GLU A 726 -31.90 -8.45 -19.31
CA GLU A 726 -32.87 -9.43 -18.89
C GLU A 726 -33.06 -9.34 -17.37
N SER A 727 -34.29 -9.00 -16.92
CA SER A 727 -34.58 -8.83 -15.49
C SER A 727 -34.83 -10.20 -14.84
N GLN A 728 -34.18 -10.43 -13.70
CA GLN A 728 -34.28 -11.65 -12.90
C GLN A 728 -34.70 -11.29 -11.47
N SER A 729 -35.29 -12.25 -10.77
CA SER A 729 -35.72 -12.05 -9.39
C SER A 729 -35.44 -13.28 -8.53
N GLY A 730 -35.16 -13.06 -7.26
CA GLY A 730 -34.84 -14.13 -6.31
C GLY A 730 -34.72 -13.65 -4.88
N GLY A 731 -33.91 -14.36 -4.08
CA GLY A 731 -33.83 -14.13 -2.64
C GLY A 731 -35.04 -14.73 -1.89
N GLU A 732 -35.20 -14.37 -0.62
CA GLU A 732 -36.41 -14.76 0.13
C GLU A 732 -37.60 -13.93 -0.38
N MET A 733 -38.70 -14.65 -0.79
CA MET A 733 -39.77 -14.02 -1.59
C MET A 733 -40.90 -13.40 -0.74
N SER A 734 -40.93 -13.62 0.57
CA SER A 734 -41.93 -13.02 1.45
C SER A 734 -41.57 -13.19 2.90
N ASN A 735 -42.09 -12.32 3.77
CA ASN A 735 -41.99 -12.53 5.19
C ASN A 735 -42.84 -13.73 5.64
N GLN A 736 -42.23 -14.55 6.50
CA GLN A 736 -42.92 -15.70 7.11
C GLN A 736 -43.42 -15.32 8.51
N ASP A 737 -44.42 -16.08 9.05
CA ASP A 737 -45.06 -15.70 10.32
C ASP A 737 -44.20 -15.84 11.56
N GLU A 738 -42.94 -16.32 11.47
CA GLU A 738 -42.10 -16.65 12.60
C GLU A 738 -40.92 -15.65 12.83
N GLY A 739 -40.92 -14.53 12.14
CA GLY A 739 -39.95 -13.42 12.28
C GLY A 739 -40.37 -12.35 13.28
N ALA A 740 -39.64 -11.26 13.29
CA ALA A 740 -39.94 -10.08 14.08
C ALA A 740 -39.33 -8.80 13.49
N TYR A 741 -39.95 -7.65 13.81
CA TYR A 741 -39.35 -6.37 13.53
C TYR A 741 -38.09 -6.19 14.42
N HIS A 742 -36.97 -5.80 13.79
CA HIS A 742 -35.69 -5.75 14.42
C HIS A 742 -35.22 -4.30 14.62
N SER A 743 -34.59 -4.04 15.76
CA SER A 743 -34.16 -2.70 16.17
C SER A 743 -32.66 -2.44 15.98
N ASN A 744 -31.87 -3.40 15.51
CA ASN A 744 -30.44 -3.26 15.31
C ASN A 744 -30.12 -2.97 13.84
N SER A 745 -29.47 -1.84 13.55
CA SER A 745 -29.04 -1.44 12.21
C SER A 745 -27.75 -2.11 11.75
N ALA A 746 -26.91 -2.61 12.67
CA ALA A 746 -25.66 -3.29 12.31
C ALA A 746 -25.93 -4.73 11.84
N ARG A 747 -26.71 -4.90 10.79
CA ARG A 747 -27.01 -6.21 10.16
C ARG A 747 -27.29 -6.01 8.67
N TRP A 748 -26.66 -6.87 7.84
CA TRP A 748 -26.84 -6.87 6.39
C TRP A 748 -26.89 -8.29 5.82
N LEU A 749 -27.23 -8.40 4.55
CA LEU A 749 -27.08 -9.62 3.76
C LEU A 749 -25.85 -9.45 2.87
N GLU A 750 -25.01 -10.48 2.84
CA GLU A 750 -23.86 -10.59 1.99
C GLU A 750 -24.21 -11.32 0.70
N PHE A 751 -23.62 -10.89 -0.42
CA PHE A 751 -23.89 -11.49 -1.71
C PHE A 751 -22.72 -11.34 -2.68
N ASP A 752 -22.62 -12.29 -3.62
CA ASP A 752 -21.63 -12.29 -4.69
C ASP A 752 -22.29 -11.91 -6.00
N VAL A 753 -21.63 -11.15 -6.83
CA VAL A 753 -22.09 -10.70 -8.15
C VAL A 753 -21.29 -11.41 -9.23
N HIS A 754 -21.95 -12.08 -10.16
CA HIS A 754 -21.33 -12.95 -11.16
C HIS A 754 -21.03 -12.24 -12.49
N GLU A 755 -21.84 -11.24 -12.86
CA GLU A 755 -21.63 -10.38 -14.03
C GLU A 755 -22.11 -8.95 -13.77
N GLU A 756 -21.63 -7.98 -14.52
CA GLU A 756 -22.01 -6.58 -14.34
C GLU A 756 -23.54 -6.42 -14.43
N MET A 757 -24.13 -5.95 -13.36
CA MET A 757 -25.59 -5.91 -13.22
C MET A 757 -26.09 -4.59 -12.63
N ARG A 758 -27.40 -4.36 -12.77
CA ARG A 758 -28.13 -3.34 -12.02
C ARG A 758 -29.06 -4.00 -11.01
N LEU A 759 -28.89 -3.67 -9.73
CA LEU A 759 -29.83 -4.01 -8.67
C LEU A 759 -30.96 -3.00 -8.71
N ASN A 760 -32.11 -3.40 -9.31
CA ASN A 760 -33.24 -2.49 -9.49
C ASN A 760 -33.98 -2.22 -8.18
N SER A 761 -34.38 -3.26 -7.46
CA SER A 761 -35.16 -3.06 -6.24
C SER A 761 -35.12 -4.26 -5.29
N VAL A 762 -35.50 -4.00 -4.03
CA VAL A 762 -35.74 -5.00 -2.99
C VAL A 762 -37.03 -4.67 -2.25
N THR A 763 -37.73 -5.68 -1.74
CA THR A 763 -38.94 -5.49 -0.94
C THR A 763 -38.60 -5.44 0.55
N LEU A 764 -39.14 -4.46 1.26
CA LEU A 764 -39.04 -4.29 2.70
C LEU A 764 -40.39 -4.55 3.38
N PHE A 765 -40.34 -5.08 4.59
CA PHE A 765 -41.51 -5.13 5.49
C PHE A 765 -41.20 -4.26 6.70
N ALA A 766 -41.87 -3.11 6.81
CA ALA A 766 -41.56 -2.06 7.77
C ALA A 766 -42.67 -1.85 8.80
N ASN A 767 -42.30 -1.50 10.04
CA ASN A 767 -43.21 -1.07 11.08
C ASN A 767 -43.01 0.41 11.37
N GLY A 768 -43.99 1.23 10.98
CA GLY A 768 -43.92 2.68 11.08
C GLY A 768 -43.34 3.38 9.84
N THR A 769 -43.91 4.59 9.58
CA THR A 769 -43.52 5.43 8.43
C THR A 769 -42.50 6.48 8.88
N TYR A 770 -41.24 6.37 8.43
CA TYR A 770 -40.16 7.34 8.63
C TYR A 770 -39.00 7.12 7.63
N GLU A 771 -38.07 8.08 7.57
CA GLU A 771 -36.92 8.01 6.69
C GLU A 771 -35.96 6.92 7.16
N ARG A 772 -35.50 6.09 6.21
CA ARG A 772 -34.46 5.07 6.42
C ARG A 772 -33.37 5.21 5.39
N SER A 773 -32.13 5.04 5.84
CA SER A 773 -30.95 5.09 5.01
C SER A 773 -30.44 3.69 4.74
N PHE A 774 -30.10 3.44 3.47
CA PHE A 774 -29.62 2.16 2.97
C PHE A 774 -28.29 2.35 2.27
N GLU A 775 -27.39 1.38 2.39
CA GLU A 775 -26.07 1.41 1.81
C GLU A 775 -25.76 0.08 1.14
N LEU A 776 -25.06 0.18 0.01
CA LEU A 776 -24.33 -0.91 -0.63
C LEU A 776 -22.87 -0.78 -0.19
N ILE A 777 -22.31 -1.86 0.32
CA ILE A 777 -20.91 -1.92 0.73
C ILE A 777 -20.18 -3.02 -0.05
N ASN A 778 -18.88 -2.89 -0.21
CA ASN A 778 -18.03 -3.99 -0.69
C ASN A 778 -17.61 -4.91 0.47
N ALA A 779 -16.82 -5.94 0.18
CA ALA A 779 -16.27 -6.87 1.16
C ALA A 779 -15.44 -6.22 2.28
N PHE A 780 -14.97 -4.99 2.06
CA PHE A 780 -14.15 -4.21 2.99
C PHE A 780 -14.94 -3.13 3.76
N ASP A 781 -16.29 -3.25 3.83
CA ASP A 781 -17.20 -2.29 4.50
C ASP A 781 -17.16 -0.87 3.89
N VAL A 782 -16.57 -0.69 2.70
CA VAL A 782 -16.58 0.60 1.98
C VAL A 782 -17.94 0.84 1.35
N VAL A 783 -18.54 2.00 1.61
CA VAL A 783 -19.81 2.39 1.01
C VAL A 783 -19.63 2.74 -0.45
N LEU A 784 -20.23 1.96 -1.34
CA LEU A 784 -20.23 2.19 -2.78
C LEU A 784 -21.40 3.07 -3.21
N GLU A 785 -22.60 2.80 -2.67
CA GLU A 785 -23.81 3.54 -2.97
C GLU A 785 -24.65 3.74 -1.71
N SER A 786 -25.38 4.85 -1.63
CA SER A 786 -26.28 5.12 -0.51
C SER A 786 -27.53 5.87 -0.91
N THR A 787 -28.65 5.58 -0.22
CA THR A 787 -29.89 6.34 -0.41
C THR A 787 -30.65 6.49 0.90
N THR A 788 -31.42 7.60 1.02
CA THR A 788 -32.33 7.82 2.17
C THR A 788 -33.75 8.03 1.63
N VAL A 789 -34.66 7.19 2.06
CA VAL A 789 -36.03 7.13 1.54
C VAL A 789 -37.06 7.13 2.67
N LEU A 790 -38.19 7.82 2.46
CA LEU A 790 -39.34 7.72 3.37
C LEU A 790 -40.03 6.36 3.14
N VAL A 791 -39.74 5.39 3.98
CA VAL A 791 -40.35 4.05 3.92
C VAL A 791 -41.68 4.07 4.68
N GLU A 792 -42.77 3.69 3.97
CA GLU A 792 -44.10 3.63 4.56
C GLU A 792 -44.31 2.33 5.39
N ASP A 793 -45.26 2.41 6.33
CA ASP A 793 -45.65 1.26 7.15
C ASP A 793 -46.24 0.10 6.31
N GLY A 794 -45.78 -1.12 6.54
CA GLY A 794 -46.18 -2.33 5.82
C GLY A 794 -45.19 -2.78 4.78
N THR A 795 -45.66 -3.27 3.64
CA THR A 795 -44.81 -3.71 2.52
C THR A 795 -44.41 -2.50 1.67
N PHE A 796 -43.11 -2.35 1.44
CA PHE A 796 -42.52 -1.24 0.68
C PHE A 796 -41.49 -1.78 -0.32
N VAL A 797 -41.57 -1.37 -1.56
CA VAL A 797 -40.54 -1.67 -2.57
C VAL A 797 -39.54 -0.52 -2.54
N LEU A 798 -38.30 -0.85 -2.25
CA LEU A 798 -37.19 0.08 -2.29
C LEU A 798 -36.54 0.01 -3.67
N GLU A 799 -36.73 1.06 -4.45
CA GLU A 799 -36.07 1.21 -5.75
C GLU A 799 -34.65 1.73 -5.50
N LEU A 800 -33.66 1.01 -6.07
CA LEU A 800 -32.22 1.29 -5.88
C LEU A 800 -31.58 1.75 -7.19
N ASP A 801 -31.76 0.98 -8.28
CA ASP A 801 -31.15 1.20 -9.60
C ASP A 801 -29.63 1.36 -9.55
N TRP A 802 -28.94 0.56 -8.71
CA TRP A 802 -27.50 0.60 -8.49
C TRP A 802 -26.75 -0.35 -9.44
N ASP A 803 -25.75 0.17 -10.17
CA ASP A 803 -24.87 -0.64 -11.01
C ASP A 803 -23.77 -1.25 -10.15
N ILE A 804 -23.57 -2.58 -10.23
CA ILE A 804 -22.63 -3.33 -9.41
C ILE A 804 -21.75 -4.16 -10.33
N GLN A 805 -20.43 -4.08 -10.12
CA GLN A 805 -19.42 -4.84 -10.86
C GLN A 805 -19.38 -6.31 -10.38
N PRO A 806 -18.89 -7.27 -11.18
CA PRO A 806 -18.61 -8.62 -10.69
C PRO A 806 -17.65 -8.60 -9.50
N GLY A 807 -17.96 -9.39 -8.47
CA GLY A 807 -17.14 -9.46 -7.25
C GLY A 807 -17.82 -10.25 -6.13
N GLN A 808 -17.09 -10.49 -5.06
CA GLN A 808 -17.54 -11.27 -3.91
C GLN A 808 -17.69 -10.39 -2.66
N GLY A 809 -18.57 -10.83 -1.76
CA GLY A 809 -18.70 -10.25 -0.43
C GLY A 809 -19.34 -8.86 -0.37
N TYR A 810 -20.15 -8.47 -1.35
CA TYR A 810 -20.94 -7.24 -1.25
C TYR A 810 -21.95 -7.33 -0.12
N GLY A 811 -22.28 -6.20 0.51
CA GLY A 811 -23.29 -6.12 1.57
C GLY A 811 -24.39 -5.11 1.28
N LEU A 812 -25.65 -5.46 1.53
CA LEU A 812 -26.76 -4.53 1.51
C LEU A 812 -27.28 -4.34 2.93
N ARG A 813 -27.22 -3.09 3.46
CA ARG A 813 -27.57 -2.78 4.85
C ARG A 813 -28.50 -1.58 5.00
N CYS A 814 -29.20 -1.53 6.16
CA CYS A 814 -29.92 -0.35 6.63
C CYS A 814 -29.17 0.24 7.81
N VAL A 815 -28.70 1.50 7.70
CA VAL A 815 -27.89 2.16 8.72
C VAL A 815 -28.70 3.04 9.70
N THR A 816 -30.01 3.13 9.51
CA THR A 816 -30.91 3.88 10.40
C THR A 816 -30.95 3.24 11.80
N GLU A 817 -30.73 4.03 12.85
CA GLU A 817 -30.91 3.57 14.22
C GLU A 817 -32.34 3.09 14.45
N ASP A 818 -32.50 1.88 15.00
CA ASP A 818 -33.79 1.21 15.21
C ASP A 818 -34.66 1.13 13.93
N PRO A 819 -34.20 0.38 12.88
CA PRO A 819 -34.83 0.40 11.57
C PRO A 819 -36.26 -0.17 11.53
N GLN A 820 -36.65 -0.96 12.53
CA GLN A 820 -38.00 -1.61 12.60
C GLN A 820 -38.38 -2.30 11.27
N LEU A 821 -37.40 -2.99 10.67
CA LEU A 821 -37.61 -3.85 9.49
C LEU A 821 -37.75 -5.30 9.90
N TRP A 822 -38.52 -6.06 9.14
CA TRP A 822 -38.78 -7.45 9.41
C TRP A 822 -37.51 -8.30 9.16
N ARG A 823 -37.26 -9.21 10.09
CA ARG A 823 -36.21 -10.22 10.02
C ARG A 823 -36.86 -11.60 10.24
N GLU A 824 -36.58 -12.58 9.38
CA GLU A 824 -36.92 -13.96 9.65
C GLU A 824 -36.13 -14.55 10.81
N GLY A 825 -36.71 -15.50 11.51
CA GLY A 825 -36.20 -16.12 12.74
C GLY A 825 -35.73 -17.56 12.55
N THR A 826 -35.17 -18.14 13.61
CA THR A 826 -34.57 -19.49 13.69
C THR A 826 -35.56 -20.66 13.42
N SER A 827 -36.87 -20.40 13.39
CA SER A 827 -37.91 -21.37 13.08
C SER A 827 -38.40 -21.35 11.63
N SER A 828 -37.90 -20.36 10.84
CA SER A 828 -38.17 -20.27 9.40
C SER A 828 -37.33 -21.33 8.64
N ASP A 829 -37.86 -21.86 7.54
CA ASP A 829 -37.14 -22.78 6.65
C ASP A 829 -36.20 -21.96 5.73
N LEU A 830 -35.13 -21.37 6.28
CA LEU A 830 -34.13 -20.58 5.53
C LEU A 830 -33.15 -21.50 4.80
N ASN A 831 -32.86 -21.19 3.55
CA ASN A 831 -32.07 -22.04 2.66
C ASN A 831 -30.96 -21.25 1.95
N TYR A 832 -29.99 -20.73 2.67
CA TYR A 832 -28.82 -20.15 2.05
C TYR A 832 -28.01 -21.20 1.26
N PRO A 833 -27.36 -20.81 0.13
CA PRO A 833 -27.46 -19.51 -0.52
C PRO A 833 -28.78 -19.31 -1.30
N TYR A 834 -29.17 -18.05 -1.55
CA TYR A 834 -30.28 -17.67 -2.37
C TYR A 834 -29.81 -17.08 -3.69
N GLU A 835 -30.33 -17.64 -4.79
CA GLU A 835 -30.01 -17.16 -6.13
C GLU A 835 -30.96 -16.05 -6.58
N VAL A 836 -30.44 -15.03 -7.28
CA VAL A 836 -31.21 -14.07 -8.05
C VAL A 836 -30.87 -14.27 -9.52
N GLY A 837 -31.46 -15.28 -10.11
CA GLY A 837 -31.11 -15.80 -11.42
C GLY A 837 -29.65 -16.25 -11.50
N ASP A 838 -28.97 -15.85 -12.56
CA ASP A 838 -27.53 -16.10 -12.76
C ASP A 838 -26.69 -14.86 -12.43
N LEU A 839 -27.30 -13.77 -11.89
CA LEU A 839 -26.66 -12.48 -11.70
C LEU A 839 -25.96 -12.36 -10.35
N LEU A 840 -26.59 -12.79 -9.27
CA LEU A 840 -26.00 -12.72 -7.94
C LEU A 840 -26.47 -13.88 -7.06
N THR A 841 -25.65 -14.17 -6.05
CA THR A 841 -25.94 -15.18 -5.02
C THR A 841 -25.87 -14.53 -3.64
N ILE A 842 -26.94 -14.58 -2.85
CA ILE A 842 -26.93 -14.13 -1.45
C ILE A 842 -26.35 -15.26 -0.61
N THR A 843 -25.14 -15.08 -0.14
CA THR A 843 -24.31 -16.13 0.46
C THR A 843 -24.44 -16.22 1.97
N ASN A 844 -24.54 -15.07 2.63
CA ASN A 844 -24.40 -14.99 4.08
C ASN A 844 -25.15 -13.80 4.70
N ARG A 845 -24.92 -13.57 6.01
CA ARG A 845 -25.42 -12.47 6.82
C ARG A 845 -24.49 -12.21 8.01
N THR A 846 -24.53 -11.02 8.59
CA THR A 846 -23.59 -10.54 9.61
C THR A 846 -23.86 -10.95 11.07
N ALA A 847 -24.64 -11.96 11.38
CA ALA A 847 -25.03 -12.28 12.76
C ALA A 847 -24.61 -13.68 13.24
N GLY A 848 -23.31 -13.91 13.50
CA GLY A 848 -22.78 -15.13 14.11
C GLY A 848 -22.75 -16.35 13.13
N PRO A 849 -22.21 -17.49 13.54
CA PRO A 849 -21.88 -18.60 12.63
C PRO A 849 -23.06 -19.43 12.13
N SER A 850 -24.31 -19.19 12.58
CA SER A 850 -25.47 -19.95 12.15
C SER A 850 -26.33 -19.16 11.16
N LEU A 851 -26.63 -19.71 9.98
CA LEU A 851 -27.52 -19.14 8.96
C LEU A 851 -29.02 -19.18 9.37
N ASP A 852 -29.34 -18.82 10.62
CA ASP A 852 -30.67 -18.96 11.23
C ASP A 852 -31.55 -17.73 11.07
N TYR A 853 -31.08 -16.69 10.37
CA TYR A 853 -31.83 -15.44 10.19
C TYR A 853 -31.69 -14.93 8.78
N TYR A 854 -32.69 -14.18 8.28
CA TYR A 854 -32.66 -13.45 7.03
C TYR A 854 -33.08 -12.00 7.29
N TYR A 855 -32.22 -11.02 6.90
CA TYR A 855 -32.38 -9.62 7.30
C TYR A 855 -32.94 -8.75 6.18
N PHE A 856 -34.07 -8.15 6.38
CA PHE A 856 -34.67 -6.95 5.82
C PHE A 856 -35.00 -6.95 4.32
N PHE A 857 -34.20 -7.54 3.42
CA PHE A 857 -34.29 -7.34 1.98
C PHE A 857 -34.83 -8.57 1.28
N TYR A 858 -36.06 -8.48 0.81
CA TYR A 858 -36.82 -9.58 0.20
C TYR A 858 -37.05 -9.30 -1.28
N GLU A 859 -37.47 -10.32 -2.06
CA GLU A 859 -37.82 -10.16 -3.46
C GLU A 859 -36.87 -9.29 -4.24
N TRP A 860 -35.59 -9.67 -4.26
CA TRP A 860 -34.55 -8.95 -5.01
C TRP A 860 -34.87 -8.98 -6.49
N VAL A 861 -34.74 -7.84 -7.17
CA VAL A 861 -34.90 -7.71 -8.61
C VAL A 861 -33.63 -7.09 -9.16
N ALA A 862 -32.97 -7.81 -10.05
CA ALA A 862 -31.76 -7.36 -10.72
C ALA A 862 -31.89 -7.62 -12.24
N GLU A 863 -31.14 -6.86 -13.03
CA GLU A 863 -31.05 -7.08 -14.48
C GLU A 863 -29.56 -6.98 -14.90
N VAL A 864 -29.20 -7.66 -15.99
CA VAL A 864 -27.90 -7.37 -16.65
C VAL A 864 -27.86 -5.88 -16.92
N LYS A 865 -26.73 -5.23 -16.65
CA LYS A 865 -26.59 -3.78 -16.79
C LYS A 865 -27.11 -3.32 -18.16
N PRO A 866 -28.01 -2.34 -18.22
CA PRO A 866 -28.51 -1.80 -19.48
C PRO A 866 -27.41 -1.14 -20.29
N VAL A 867 -27.31 -1.45 -21.56
CA VAL A 867 -26.34 -0.84 -22.46
C VAL A 867 -26.92 0.42 -23.09
N GLU A 868 -26.22 1.54 -22.94
CA GLU A 868 -26.61 2.83 -23.53
C GLU A 868 -25.77 3.16 -24.76
N CYS A 869 -26.46 3.34 -25.90
CA CYS A 869 -25.85 3.86 -27.11
C CYS A 869 -26.35 5.28 -27.37
N VAL A 870 -25.45 6.24 -27.38
CA VAL A 870 -25.78 7.67 -27.55
C VAL A 870 -25.43 8.19 -28.94
N SER A 871 -26.22 9.17 -29.40
CA SER A 871 -25.92 9.92 -30.65
C SER A 871 -24.83 10.96 -30.42
N GLU A 872 -24.30 11.55 -31.50
CA GLU A 872 -23.55 12.79 -31.38
C GLU A 872 -24.46 13.91 -30.84
N ARG A 873 -23.88 14.79 -30.02
CA ARG A 873 -24.56 15.95 -29.46
C ARG A 873 -24.78 17.02 -30.51
N VAL A 874 -25.96 17.62 -30.55
CA VAL A 874 -26.35 18.75 -31.41
C VAL A 874 -26.58 19.99 -30.56
N GLY A 875 -25.89 21.08 -30.87
CA GLY A 875 -25.95 22.31 -30.08
C GLY A 875 -27.09 23.25 -30.52
N VAL A 876 -27.72 23.95 -29.56
CA VAL A 876 -28.62 25.06 -29.74
C VAL A 876 -28.07 26.27 -29.00
N THR A 877 -27.82 27.35 -29.70
CA THR A 877 -27.29 28.57 -29.09
C THR A 877 -28.43 29.57 -28.78
N VAL A 878 -28.52 29.94 -27.52
CA VAL A 878 -29.41 31.01 -27.06
C VAL A 878 -28.56 32.26 -26.85
N THR A 879 -28.74 33.27 -27.74
CA THR A 879 -28.02 34.53 -27.65
C THR A 879 -28.86 35.54 -26.88
N VAL A 880 -28.29 36.15 -25.85
CA VAL A 880 -28.93 37.23 -25.09
C VAL A 880 -28.35 38.58 -25.55
N ASN A 881 -29.15 39.35 -26.27
CA ASN A 881 -28.80 40.72 -26.66
C ASN A 881 -28.98 41.61 -25.42
N GLY A 882 -27.89 41.89 -24.70
CA GLY A 882 -27.93 42.89 -23.63
C GLY A 882 -28.35 44.25 -24.20
N THR A 883 -29.34 44.91 -23.59
CA THR A 883 -29.64 46.33 -23.89
C THR A 883 -28.37 47.12 -23.66
N SER A 884 -27.76 47.63 -24.73
CA SER A 884 -26.66 48.60 -24.67
C SER A 884 -27.14 49.86 -23.97
N SER A 885 -27.03 49.96 -22.65
CA SER A 885 -26.81 51.23 -22.03
C SER A 885 -25.37 51.63 -22.35
N LEU A 886 -25.21 52.62 -23.16
CA LEU A 886 -23.93 53.32 -23.36
C LEU A 886 -23.45 53.84 -22.01
N GLN A 887 -22.66 53.03 -21.33
CA GLN A 887 -21.81 53.47 -20.27
C GLN A 887 -20.39 53.09 -20.70
N ASP A 888 -19.54 54.08 -20.68
CA ASP A 888 -18.18 54.16 -21.18
C ASP A 888 -17.43 52.82 -21.22
N LEU A 889 -17.04 52.46 -22.43
CA LEU A 889 -16.01 51.43 -22.68
C LEU A 889 -14.73 51.87 -21.98
N ASN A 890 -14.42 51.29 -20.86
CA ASN A 890 -13.04 51.27 -20.43
C ASN A 890 -12.27 50.40 -21.43
N GLU A 891 -11.26 51.05 -22.04
CA GLU A 891 -10.29 50.45 -22.97
C GLU A 891 -9.36 49.46 -22.24
N ASP A 892 -9.82 48.27 -21.91
CA ASP A 892 -8.95 47.21 -21.34
C ASP A 892 -9.34 45.83 -21.86
N SER A 893 -9.69 45.72 -23.18
CA SER A 893 -9.81 44.40 -23.81
C SER A 893 -8.46 44.00 -24.38
N TRP A 894 -7.84 42.97 -23.82
CA TRP A 894 -6.62 42.37 -24.37
C TRP A 894 -6.98 41.24 -25.34
N GLU A 895 -6.11 40.97 -26.30
CA GLU A 895 -6.25 39.91 -27.30
C GLU A 895 -5.01 39.07 -27.41
N VAL A 896 -5.14 37.83 -27.89
CA VAL A 896 -4.01 36.93 -28.12
C VAL A 896 -3.65 36.93 -29.60
N MET A 897 -2.44 37.39 -29.96
CA MET A 897 -2.04 37.58 -31.36
C MET A 897 -0.62 37.05 -31.66
N PRO A 898 -0.39 36.42 -32.81
CA PRO A 898 -1.37 35.89 -33.73
C PRO A 898 -2.14 34.72 -33.22
N ASN A 899 -3.39 34.53 -33.58
CA ASN A 899 -4.19 33.35 -33.25
C ASN A 899 -4.98 32.96 -34.53
N PRO A 900 -4.64 31.85 -35.15
CA PRO A 900 -3.67 30.79 -34.77
C PRO A 900 -2.20 31.25 -34.86
N VAL A 901 -1.36 30.65 -34.02
CA VAL A 901 0.09 30.88 -33.97
C VAL A 901 0.84 29.61 -34.38
N SER A 902 2.01 29.74 -35.02
CA SER A 902 2.87 28.59 -35.33
C SER A 902 3.76 28.23 -34.15
N GLN A 903 4.03 26.93 -33.95
CA GLN A 903 4.99 26.48 -32.94
C GLN A 903 6.36 27.13 -33.21
N GLY A 904 7.00 27.62 -32.17
CA GLY A 904 8.26 28.36 -32.24
C GLY A 904 8.11 29.86 -32.52
N ALA A 905 6.91 30.35 -32.85
CA ALA A 905 6.65 31.77 -33.05
C ALA A 905 6.39 32.51 -31.73
N ALA A 906 6.52 33.84 -31.77
CA ALA A 906 6.20 34.68 -30.64
C ALA A 906 4.69 35.03 -30.65
N LEU A 907 4.11 34.96 -29.48
CA LEU A 907 2.74 35.38 -29.14
C LEU A 907 2.79 36.72 -28.44
N THR A 908 1.89 37.61 -28.74
CA THR A 908 1.73 38.88 -28.06
C THR A 908 0.28 39.02 -27.55
N MET A 909 0.10 39.81 -26.51
CA MET A 909 -1.20 40.04 -25.86
C MET A 909 -1.41 41.54 -25.73
N PRO A 910 -1.73 42.23 -26.85
CA PRO A 910 -2.01 43.67 -26.83
C PRO A 910 -3.20 43.95 -25.88
N GLY A 911 -3.06 44.99 -25.09
CA GLY A 911 -4.02 45.38 -24.07
C GLY A 911 -3.81 44.74 -22.70
N LEU A 912 -3.01 43.66 -22.59
CA LEU A 912 -2.70 43.04 -21.30
C LEU A 912 -1.57 43.80 -20.58
N PRO A 913 -1.77 44.30 -19.34
CA PRO A 913 -0.74 45.00 -18.59
C PRO A 913 0.51 44.17 -18.37
N MET A 914 1.69 44.77 -18.45
CA MET A 914 2.97 44.13 -18.14
C MET A 914 3.01 43.72 -16.67
N GLY A 915 3.50 42.54 -16.40
CA GLY A 915 3.54 41.94 -15.05
C GLY A 915 2.29 41.15 -14.65
N THR A 916 1.21 41.14 -15.49
CA THR A 916 0.05 40.28 -15.26
C THR A 916 0.46 38.83 -15.32
N VAL A 917 0.08 38.02 -14.34
CA VAL A 917 0.34 36.57 -14.36
C VAL A 917 -0.52 35.91 -15.44
N VAL A 918 0.12 35.13 -16.30
CA VAL A 918 -0.54 34.45 -17.42
C VAL A 918 -0.22 32.94 -17.34
N ASN A 919 -1.28 32.15 -17.35
CA ASN A 919 -1.17 30.70 -17.52
C ASN A 919 -1.69 30.29 -18.90
N VAL A 920 -1.03 29.38 -19.56
CA VAL A 920 -1.53 28.74 -20.78
C VAL A 920 -1.87 27.30 -20.44
N LEU A 921 -3.11 26.90 -20.70
CA LEU A 921 -3.63 25.58 -20.41
C LEU A 921 -3.86 24.79 -21.70
N ASP A 922 -3.56 23.52 -21.73
CA ASP A 922 -3.90 22.62 -22.84
C ASP A 922 -5.38 22.21 -22.81
N ASN A 923 -5.79 21.34 -23.73
CA ASN A 923 -7.17 20.85 -23.85
C ASN A 923 -7.61 19.91 -22.71
N GLN A 924 -6.68 19.50 -21.86
CA GLN A 924 -6.94 18.70 -20.64
C GLN A 924 -6.92 19.59 -19.37
N GLY A 925 -6.77 20.90 -19.54
CA GLY A 925 -6.71 21.84 -18.42
C GLY A 925 -5.36 21.94 -17.71
N ARG A 926 -4.31 21.23 -18.18
CA ARG A 926 -2.98 21.28 -17.57
C ARG A 926 -2.27 22.57 -17.97
N ILE A 927 -1.55 23.17 -17.03
CA ILE A 927 -0.77 24.39 -17.27
C ILE A 927 0.51 24.02 -18.03
N VAL A 928 0.61 24.46 -19.28
CA VAL A 928 1.83 24.28 -20.12
C VAL A 928 2.75 25.48 -20.11
N HIS A 929 2.34 26.58 -19.51
CA HIS A 929 3.14 27.76 -19.25
C HIS A 929 2.52 28.60 -18.13
N SER A 930 3.36 29.11 -17.24
CA SER A 930 2.99 30.06 -16.19
C SER A 930 4.07 31.12 -16.05
N GLY A 931 3.72 32.37 -15.97
CA GLY A 931 4.68 33.48 -15.79
C GLY A 931 4.04 34.85 -15.83
N ALA A 932 4.83 35.84 -15.42
CA ALA A 932 4.43 37.24 -15.57
C ALA A 932 4.53 37.69 -17.05
N TRP A 933 3.52 38.35 -17.56
CA TRP A 933 3.53 38.89 -18.93
C TRP A 933 4.61 39.97 -19.10
N ASP A 934 5.56 39.74 -20.00
CA ASP A 934 6.69 40.64 -20.28
C ASP A 934 6.68 41.20 -21.71
N GLY A 935 5.59 41.05 -22.46
CA GLY A 935 5.35 41.62 -23.80
C GLY A 935 5.46 40.64 -24.96
N ALA A 936 6.06 39.47 -24.79
CA ALA A 936 6.09 38.41 -25.78
C ALA A 936 6.27 37.03 -25.14
N LEU A 937 5.56 36.02 -25.63
CA LEU A 937 5.64 34.63 -25.16
C LEU A 937 6.02 33.72 -26.33
N SER A 938 7.08 32.97 -26.20
CA SER A 938 7.48 31.97 -27.20
C SER A 938 6.62 30.71 -27.09
N VAL A 939 6.02 30.30 -28.21
CA VAL A 939 5.12 29.12 -28.24
C VAL A 939 5.97 27.85 -28.41
N ALA A 940 6.24 27.18 -27.30
CA ALA A 940 7.02 25.94 -27.30
C ALA A 940 6.16 24.66 -27.37
N TRP A 941 4.84 24.79 -27.23
CA TRP A 941 3.89 23.68 -27.15
C TRP A 941 3.55 23.07 -28.52
N PRO A 942 3.13 21.79 -28.58
CA PRO A 942 2.66 21.12 -29.80
C PRO A 942 1.47 21.84 -30.47
N ALA A 943 1.19 21.48 -31.71
CA ALA A 943 -0.03 21.94 -32.39
C ALA A 943 -1.28 21.45 -31.63
N GLY A 944 -2.22 22.34 -31.36
CA GLY A 944 -3.41 22.04 -30.59
C GLY A 944 -4.22 23.26 -30.15
N TRP A 945 -5.26 23.00 -29.36
CA TRP A 945 -6.10 24.05 -28.77
C TRP A 945 -5.59 24.30 -27.33
N TYR A 946 -5.54 25.61 -26.97
CA TYR A 946 -5.08 26.09 -25.66
C TYR A 946 -5.98 27.20 -25.15
N ALA A 947 -5.99 27.43 -23.85
CA ALA A 947 -6.60 28.59 -23.22
C ALA A 947 -5.51 29.45 -22.57
N VAL A 948 -5.48 30.74 -22.88
CA VAL A 948 -4.63 31.72 -22.20
C VAL A 948 -5.45 32.35 -21.08
N ARG A 949 -5.03 32.16 -19.85
CA ARG A 949 -5.67 32.66 -18.63
C ARG A 949 -4.85 33.78 -18.02
N ALA A 950 -5.40 34.99 -17.92
CA ALA A 950 -4.76 36.13 -17.29
C ALA A 950 -5.38 36.43 -15.92
N PHE A 951 -4.54 36.73 -14.93
CA PHE A 951 -4.93 37.05 -13.56
C PHE A 951 -4.66 38.53 -13.29
N HIS A 952 -5.69 39.36 -13.16
CA HIS A 952 -5.58 40.80 -12.88
C HIS A 952 -6.52 41.24 -11.74
N GLU A 953 -6.38 42.45 -11.27
CA GLU A 953 -7.08 42.98 -10.09
C GLU A 953 -8.62 42.91 -10.17
N HIS A 954 -9.17 42.76 -11.36
CA HIS A 954 -10.61 42.69 -11.60
C HIS A 954 -11.11 41.27 -11.81
N GLY A 955 -10.25 40.25 -11.72
CA GLY A 955 -10.62 38.83 -11.82
C GLY A 955 -9.73 38.01 -12.77
N ILE A 956 -10.26 36.88 -13.22
CA ILE A 956 -9.59 35.96 -14.13
C ILE A 956 -10.27 36.04 -15.50
N GLU A 957 -9.48 36.25 -16.54
CA GLU A 957 -9.99 36.22 -17.91
C GLU A 957 -9.30 35.16 -18.75
N ASN A 958 -10.06 34.47 -19.60
CA ASN A 958 -9.56 33.44 -20.49
C ASN A 958 -9.72 33.87 -21.97
N ARG A 959 -8.73 33.54 -22.80
CA ARG A 959 -8.76 33.71 -24.26
C ARG A 959 -8.33 32.43 -24.95
N PRO A 960 -9.02 31.98 -26.01
CA PRO A 960 -8.62 30.80 -26.76
C PRO A 960 -7.36 31.06 -27.57
N LEU A 961 -6.53 30.01 -27.71
CA LEU A 961 -5.32 30.03 -28.53
C LEU A 961 -5.23 28.75 -29.37
N VAL A 962 -4.97 28.88 -30.66
CA VAL A 962 -4.71 27.74 -31.55
C VAL A 962 -3.26 27.75 -31.97
N VAL A 963 -2.54 26.67 -31.69
CA VAL A 963 -1.18 26.43 -32.18
C VAL A 963 -1.21 25.51 -33.40
N ARG A 964 -0.50 25.87 -34.46
CA ARG A 964 -0.44 25.08 -35.72
C ARG A 964 0.96 24.60 -36.01
#